data_9e5e3918c70ad8a583c9c2069c42a30c
#
_entry.id   9e5e3918c70ad8a583c9c2069c42a30c
#
_cell.length_a   1.000
_cell.length_b   1.000
_cell.length_c   1.000
_cell.angle_alpha   90.00
_cell.angle_beta   90.00
_cell.angle_gamma   90.00
#
_symmetry.space_group_name_H-M   'P 1'
#
loop_
_entity.id
_entity.type
_entity.pdbx_description
1 polymer ?
#
loop_
_entity_poly.entity_id
_entity_poly.type
_entity_poly.pdbx_seq_one_letter_code
_entity_poly.pdbx_strand_id
1 'polypeptide(L)'
;MAEERELILKLGQKVTNRIGHEVTTEDSEYQGLASVLTDEMAGIALSMKVRKPMTAEELAKKNQMDLTHMEEILHEMCVIGILEFNRENGDHHKQYVLPMFVPGSAEFMNMNKEQVESHPEVAKFFYDMSLLPLENVVPMVPPGGAGIGMHVIPVEKAIPTEQESVSIEHISHWLDKYDGQYAVGPCSCRTSRRIMGEGCGHLEEDMCIGLGDMAEYLVETGRGHYIDRDEVMEILQRAEDNGLVHQITNIDGEDKIFAICNCCVCSCYALRTSQLFNTPNLSRSSYIAKVDPENCVACGQCVEHCPAGAVKLGQKLCTKNGEIEYPRHELPDAVKWGPEKWNENYRDDNQINCYDTGTSPCKANCPAHIAVQGYVKKAAKGEYLEALKLIKKENPFPAVCGSICNHRCEDACTRGTIDQAVSIDEIKKFIAMQELNSETRYIPKMLNQTGKPFTEKIAVIGAGPAGMSCANYLAEKGYPVTVFDKNEKPGGMLEYGIPRFRLEKDVLNAEIDVLSEMGVKFECCVEVGKDITLDNLRANGYQAFYVAVGCQGGRNANVPGEDAGGVWTGVDFLHQVNQNEETKLEGRTVVIGGGNVAIDVARTATRAGSSEVSLYCLEGRDIMPAAEEEQEEAELEGVTIHNGWGPKEVLTEDGRVKGIVLKKCTSVFDETGRFNPEYDENDLITVECENVLMSIGQSIQWGNLLDKSAVEFGRGNGAVADPLTYQTNQPDVFVGGDVYTGPKFAIDAIAAGKEGAVSIHRFVHEGQSLTIGRNRREFKELDKENLDIPKENYDKPPRQSLNHRKGVKPASTFDDTRMPFTEEQLKAETSRCLECGASVVDPNQCIGCGVCTTKCEFDAIHLNREIPAASNMARSEDKIRKVLPYALKRQIKIIRNKN
;
A
#
# COMPACT_ATOMS: atom_id res chain seq x y z
N MET A 1 40.63 -23.51 5.63
CA MET A 1 39.73 -23.59 6.77
C MET A 1 40.32 -22.64 7.80
N ALA A 2 39.54 -21.67 8.28
CA ALA A 2 39.99 -20.81 9.39
C ALA A 2 40.27 -21.70 10.61
N GLU A 3 41.34 -21.38 11.34
CA GLU A 3 41.71 -22.08 12.56
C GLU A 3 40.52 -22.03 13.55
N GLU A 4 40.17 -23.20 14.12
CA GLU A 4 39.04 -23.32 15.04
C GLU A 4 39.33 -22.54 16.34
N ARG A 5 38.50 -21.53 16.64
CA ARG A 5 38.67 -20.66 17.82
C ARG A 5 37.80 -21.14 18.96
N GLU A 6 38.41 -21.97 19.83
CA GLU A 6 37.73 -22.68 20.94
C GLU A 6 36.97 -21.72 21.90
N LEU A 7 37.55 -20.53 22.18
CA LEU A 7 36.91 -19.57 23.07
C LEU A 7 35.62 -18.97 22.46
N ILE A 8 35.58 -18.76 21.14
CA ILE A 8 34.42 -18.31 20.43
C ILE A 8 33.31 -19.37 20.46
N LEU A 9 33.61 -20.63 20.22
CA LEU A 9 32.64 -21.73 20.32
C LEU A 9 32.00 -21.79 21.72
N LYS A 10 32.84 -21.74 22.78
CA LYS A 10 32.34 -21.70 24.15
C LYS A 10 31.46 -20.48 24.44
N LEU A 11 31.81 -19.30 23.87
CA LEU A 11 31.02 -18.10 24.03
C LEU A 11 29.68 -18.22 23.30
N GLY A 12 29.65 -18.68 22.06
CA GLY A 12 28.45 -18.96 21.30
C GLY A 12 27.48 -19.86 22.07
N GLN A 13 28.01 -21.00 22.58
CA GLN A 13 27.25 -21.94 23.43
C GLN A 13 26.66 -21.26 24.66
N LYS A 14 27.44 -20.39 25.32
CA LYS A 14 27.02 -19.69 26.54
C LYS A 14 25.95 -18.66 26.30
N VAL A 15 26.09 -17.88 25.23
CA VAL A 15 25.22 -16.74 24.92
C VAL A 15 23.84 -17.20 24.45
N THR A 16 23.77 -18.18 23.55
CA THR A 16 22.49 -18.66 23.00
C THR A 16 21.85 -19.77 23.83
N ASN A 17 22.66 -20.56 24.55
CA ASN A 17 22.21 -21.66 25.42
C ASN A 17 21.12 -22.54 24.77
N ARG A 18 21.32 -22.96 23.52
CA ARG A 18 20.41 -23.88 22.82
C ARG A 18 20.46 -25.26 23.46
N ILE A 19 19.34 -25.66 24.06
CA ILE A 19 19.22 -26.94 24.76
C ILE A 19 19.40 -28.10 23.78
N GLY A 20 20.41 -28.97 24.02
CA GLY A 20 20.64 -30.17 23.23
C GLY A 20 21.37 -29.92 21.89
N HIS A 21 21.92 -28.74 21.67
CA HIS A 21 22.75 -28.41 20.51
C HIS A 21 24.15 -27.99 20.98
N GLU A 22 25.18 -28.57 20.40
CA GLU A 22 26.57 -28.17 20.59
C GLU A 22 26.99 -27.27 19.41
N VAL A 23 27.45 -26.05 19.71
CA VAL A 23 27.82 -25.07 18.70
C VAL A 23 29.09 -25.51 17.97
N THR A 24 29.05 -25.50 16.66
CA THR A 24 30.16 -25.84 15.75
C THR A 24 30.62 -24.63 14.94
N THR A 25 31.71 -24.76 14.20
CA THR A 25 32.20 -23.68 13.31
C THR A 25 31.31 -23.38 12.12
N GLU A 26 30.35 -24.24 11.82
CA GLU A 26 29.36 -24.04 10.75
C GLU A 26 28.13 -23.28 11.24
N ASP A 27 27.93 -23.19 12.54
CA ASP A 27 26.78 -22.49 13.12
C ASP A 27 26.95 -20.96 13.04
N SER A 28 25.85 -20.27 12.89
CA SER A 28 25.82 -18.80 12.80
C SER A 28 26.29 -18.10 14.06
N GLU A 29 26.18 -18.75 15.22
CA GLU A 29 26.77 -18.30 16.50
C GLU A 29 28.28 -18.12 16.42
N TYR A 30 28.95 -19.14 15.89
CA TYR A 30 30.40 -19.08 15.72
C TYR A 30 30.76 -18.02 14.66
N GLN A 31 30.13 -18.10 13.49
CA GLN A 31 30.45 -17.21 12.39
C GLN A 31 30.24 -15.73 12.75
N GLY A 32 29.10 -15.40 13.36
CA GLY A 32 28.77 -14.05 13.77
C GLY A 32 29.73 -13.51 14.86
N LEU A 33 30.02 -14.29 15.87
CA LEU A 33 30.93 -13.87 16.94
C LEU A 33 32.41 -13.82 16.47
N ALA A 34 32.83 -14.80 15.66
CA ALA A 34 34.21 -14.85 15.17
C ALA A 34 34.57 -13.72 14.20
N SER A 35 33.59 -13.15 13.53
CA SER A 35 33.77 -12.01 12.59
C SER A 35 34.12 -10.71 13.30
N VAL A 36 33.70 -10.53 14.57
CA VAL A 36 33.82 -9.26 15.29
C VAL A 36 34.56 -9.32 16.62
N LEU A 37 34.77 -10.51 17.21
CA LEU A 37 35.45 -10.67 18.50
C LEU A 37 36.83 -11.24 18.36
N THR A 38 37.75 -10.78 19.22
CA THR A 38 39.07 -11.45 19.47
C THR A 38 38.91 -12.59 20.49
N ASP A 39 39.91 -13.47 20.59
CA ASP A 39 39.93 -14.53 21.62
C ASP A 39 40.06 -13.95 23.05
N GLU A 40 40.74 -12.84 23.20
CA GLU A 40 40.86 -12.12 24.45
C GLU A 40 39.48 -11.60 24.91
N MET A 41 38.70 -10.95 24.02
CA MET A 41 37.36 -10.52 24.32
C MET A 41 36.42 -11.69 24.67
N ALA A 42 36.55 -12.80 23.92
CA ALA A 42 35.78 -14.02 24.22
C ALA A 42 36.12 -14.59 25.59
N GLY A 43 37.40 -14.58 25.98
CA GLY A 43 37.87 -14.99 27.29
C GLY A 43 37.29 -14.14 28.42
N ILE A 44 37.25 -12.81 28.25
CA ILE A 44 36.67 -11.88 29.22
C ILE A 44 35.15 -12.15 29.34
N ALA A 45 34.42 -12.25 28.25
CA ALA A 45 32.99 -12.53 28.25
C ALA A 45 32.65 -13.89 28.88
N LEU A 46 33.50 -14.91 28.67
CA LEU A 46 33.36 -16.21 29.31
C LEU A 46 33.56 -16.14 30.80
N SER A 47 34.39 -15.23 31.29
CA SER A 47 34.60 -15.01 32.72
C SER A 47 33.37 -14.39 33.43
N MET A 48 32.51 -13.66 32.73
CA MET A 48 31.32 -13.02 33.24
C MET A 48 30.16 -14.01 33.41
N LYS A 49 29.18 -13.65 34.23
CA LYS A 49 27.86 -14.35 34.26
C LYS A 49 26.84 -13.48 33.58
N VAL A 50 25.97 -14.11 32.76
CA VAL A 50 24.89 -13.42 32.09
C VAL A 50 24.04 -12.64 33.09
N ARG A 51 23.78 -11.37 32.80
CA ARG A 51 22.97 -10.43 33.60
C ARG A 51 23.53 -10.13 35.02
N LYS A 52 24.82 -10.38 35.24
CA LYS A 52 25.48 -10.01 36.49
C LYS A 52 26.50 -8.91 36.22
N PRO A 53 26.25 -7.67 36.71
CA PRO A 53 27.20 -6.58 36.53
C PRO A 53 28.51 -6.82 37.26
N MET A 54 29.59 -6.33 36.68
CA MET A 54 30.95 -6.33 37.23
C MET A 54 31.66 -5.03 36.85
N THR A 55 32.47 -4.48 37.76
CA THR A 55 33.30 -3.31 37.45
C THR A 55 34.54 -3.69 36.63
N ALA A 56 35.21 -2.69 36.02
CA ALA A 56 36.43 -2.93 35.27
C ALA A 56 37.53 -3.52 36.17
N GLU A 57 37.65 -3.05 37.41
CA GLU A 57 38.62 -3.52 38.41
C GLU A 57 38.38 -4.99 38.79
N GLU A 58 37.11 -5.38 38.96
CA GLU A 58 36.74 -6.77 39.21
C GLU A 58 37.09 -7.68 38.06
N LEU A 59 36.85 -7.23 36.82
CA LEU A 59 37.17 -7.96 35.59
C LEU A 59 38.68 -8.04 35.35
N ALA A 60 39.41 -6.94 35.56
CA ALA A 60 40.86 -6.89 35.45
C ALA A 60 41.52 -7.87 36.43
N LYS A 61 41.11 -7.87 37.69
CA LYS A 61 41.57 -8.82 38.72
C LYS A 61 41.24 -10.26 38.34
N LYS A 62 40.05 -10.54 37.84
CA LYS A 62 39.56 -11.87 37.50
C LYS A 62 40.31 -12.47 36.34
N ASN A 63 40.64 -11.66 35.35
CA ASN A 63 41.31 -12.08 34.09
C ASN A 63 42.83 -11.86 34.19
N GLN A 64 43.37 -11.34 35.33
CA GLN A 64 44.80 -11.06 35.55
C GLN A 64 45.38 -10.10 34.52
N MET A 65 44.63 -9.02 34.21
CA MET A 65 44.96 -8.03 33.20
C MET A 65 45.21 -6.67 33.87
N ASP A 66 45.94 -5.81 33.18
CA ASP A 66 46.07 -4.41 33.58
C ASP A 66 44.72 -3.69 33.47
N LEU A 67 44.43 -2.77 34.40
CA LEU A 67 43.14 -2.08 34.46
C LEU A 67 42.90 -1.21 33.24
N THR A 68 43.93 -0.46 32.80
CA THR A 68 43.78 0.44 31.65
C THR A 68 43.48 -0.37 30.38
N HIS A 69 44.21 -1.47 30.16
CA HIS A 69 43.93 -2.35 29.03
C HIS A 69 42.56 -3.02 29.11
N MET A 70 42.12 -3.39 30.33
CA MET A 70 40.76 -3.91 30.55
C MET A 70 39.69 -2.89 30.19
N GLU A 71 39.84 -1.61 30.61
CA GLU A 71 38.88 -0.56 30.27
C GLU A 71 38.78 -0.31 28.76
N GLU A 72 39.90 -0.32 28.04
CA GLU A 72 39.95 -0.19 26.59
C GLU A 72 39.20 -1.34 25.91
N ILE A 73 39.48 -2.58 26.30
CA ILE A 73 38.81 -3.77 25.72
C ILE A 73 37.31 -3.78 26.06
N LEU A 74 36.93 -3.45 27.30
CA LEU A 74 35.51 -3.40 27.69
C LEU A 74 34.74 -2.33 26.92
N HIS A 75 35.37 -1.19 26.66
CA HIS A 75 34.78 -0.18 25.81
C HIS A 75 34.56 -0.69 24.39
N GLU A 76 35.56 -1.32 23.79
CA GLU A 76 35.47 -1.91 22.47
C GLU A 76 34.39 -3.02 22.41
N MET A 77 34.30 -3.88 23.42
CA MET A 77 33.27 -4.89 23.55
C MET A 77 31.86 -4.27 23.65
N CYS A 78 31.72 -3.10 24.25
CA CYS A 78 30.47 -2.34 24.25
C CYS A 78 30.18 -1.71 22.87
N VAL A 79 31.21 -1.21 22.18
CA VAL A 79 31.06 -0.71 20.79
C VAL A 79 30.67 -1.83 19.82
N ILE A 80 31.22 -3.03 19.97
CA ILE A 80 30.79 -4.23 19.23
C ILE A 80 29.34 -4.60 19.59
N GLY A 81 28.94 -4.47 20.85
CA GLY A 81 27.61 -4.76 21.37
C GLY A 81 27.47 -6.12 22.02
N ILE A 82 28.58 -6.82 22.30
CA ILE A 82 28.56 -8.07 23.08
C ILE A 82 28.36 -7.81 24.57
N LEU A 83 28.78 -6.64 25.06
CA LEU A 83 28.52 -6.15 26.40
C LEU A 83 27.63 -4.89 26.36
N GLU A 84 26.91 -4.69 27.45
CA GLU A 84 26.29 -3.42 27.84
C GLU A 84 26.91 -2.91 29.12
N PHE A 85 26.62 -1.67 29.47
CA PHE A 85 26.96 -1.13 30.77
C PHE A 85 25.77 -0.43 31.44
N ASN A 86 25.81 -0.30 32.77
CA ASN A 86 24.90 0.50 33.56
C ASN A 86 25.65 1.19 34.71
N ARG A 87 24.96 2.05 35.49
CA ARG A 87 25.45 2.73 36.67
C ARG A 87 24.55 2.51 37.88
N GLU A 88 23.95 1.33 37.97
CA GLU A 88 22.93 1.01 38.97
C GLU A 88 23.46 0.70 40.35
N ASN A 89 24.78 0.73 40.54
CA ASN A 89 25.40 0.55 41.89
C ASN A 89 25.24 1.82 42.73
N GLY A 90 25.46 1.67 44.07
CA GLY A 90 25.31 2.77 45.00
C GLY A 90 26.27 3.96 44.78
N ASP A 91 27.38 3.73 44.10
CA ASP A 91 28.40 4.72 43.80
C ASP A 91 28.28 5.30 42.38
N HIS A 92 27.29 4.90 41.62
CA HIS A 92 27.08 5.28 40.22
C HIS A 92 28.29 5.08 39.30
N HIS A 93 29.16 4.13 39.64
CA HIS A 93 30.28 3.72 38.78
C HIS A 93 29.79 2.83 37.63
N LYS A 94 30.49 2.93 36.51
CA LYS A 94 30.20 2.09 35.35
C LYS A 94 30.42 0.61 35.67
N GLN A 95 29.42 -0.22 35.41
CA GLN A 95 29.45 -1.66 35.53
C GLN A 95 29.15 -2.30 34.20
N TYR A 96 29.89 -3.27 33.78
CA TYR A 96 29.74 -3.99 32.52
C TYR A 96 28.93 -5.27 32.75
N VAL A 97 28.04 -5.54 31.81
CA VAL A 97 27.12 -6.67 31.89
C VAL A 97 27.21 -7.48 30.57
N LEU A 98 27.34 -8.77 30.70
CA LEU A 98 27.06 -9.68 29.57
C LEU A 98 25.54 -9.86 29.51
N PRO A 99 24.85 -9.26 28.54
CA PRO A 99 23.38 -9.29 28.47
C PRO A 99 22.89 -10.69 28.07
N MET A 100 21.59 -10.86 28.06
CA MET A 100 20.95 -11.95 27.32
C MET A 100 21.22 -11.76 25.83
N PHE A 101 21.05 -12.83 25.04
CA PHE A 101 21.20 -12.69 23.60
C PHE A 101 20.07 -11.86 23.01
N VAL A 102 18.80 -12.18 23.32
CA VAL A 102 17.59 -11.45 22.88
C VAL A 102 16.61 -11.30 24.04
N PRO A 103 16.14 -10.09 24.39
CA PRO A 103 16.67 -8.78 23.98
C PRO A 103 18.01 -8.49 24.68
N GLY A 104 19.00 -8.01 23.94
CA GLY A 104 20.30 -7.68 24.45
C GLY A 104 21.42 -7.65 23.40
N SER A 105 22.44 -8.51 23.51
CA SER A 105 23.62 -8.42 22.63
C SER A 105 23.27 -8.54 21.14
N ALA A 106 22.28 -9.33 20.75
CA ALA A 106 21.88 -9.43 19.35
C ALA A 106 21.39 -8.09 18.80
N GLU A 107 20.55 -7.39 19.56
CA GLU A 107 20.07 -6.06 19.18
C GLU A 107 21.24 -5.08 19.12
N PHE A 108 22.09 -5.04 20.14
CA PHE A 108 23.18 -4.08 20.21
C PHE A 108 24.21 -4.29 19.09
N MET A 109 24.55 -5.51 18.76
CA MET A 109 25.47 -5.82 17.64
C MET A 109 24.88 -5.39 16.31
N ASN A 110 23.56 -5.51 16.10
CA ASN A 110 22.88 -5.14 14.87
C ASN A 110 22.46 -3.64 14.82
N MET A 111 22.54 -2.91 15.91
CA MET A 111 22.39 -1.44 15.93
C MET A 111 23.68 -0.73 15.49
N ASN A 112 24.82 -1.39 15.49
CA ASN A 112 26.07 -0.85 14.95
C ASN A 112 26.05 -1.05 13.42
N LYS A 113 25.59 -0.05 12.71
CA LYS A 113 25.33 -0.11 11.27
C LYS A 113 26.60 -0.40 10.47
N GLU A 114 27.67 0.31 10.76
CA GLU A 114 28.96 0.14 10.08
C GLU A 114 29.53 -1.28 10.27
N GLN A 115 29.45 -1.79 11.50
CA GLN A 115 29.88 -3.15 11.81
C GLN A 115 29.07 -4.20 11.05
N VAL A 116 27.75 -4.11 11.06
CA VAL A 116 26.91 -5.15 10.46
C VAL A 116 26.94 -5.11 8.93
N GLU A 117 27.19 -3.95 8.34
CA GLU A 117 27.44 -3.83 6.89
C GLU A 117 28.77 -4.43 6.46
N SER A 118 29.81 -4.31 7.33
CA SER A 118 31.11 -4.91 7.09
C SER A 118 31.15 -6.42 7.44
N HIS A 119 30.30 -6.85 8.37
CA HIS A 119 30.23 -8.22 8.90
C HIS A 119 28.79 -8.75 8.90
N PRO A 120 28.23 -9.11 7.72
CA PRO A 120 26.84 -9.55 7.57
C PRO A 120 26.54 -10.87 8.33
N GLU A 121 27.57 -11.61 8.75
CA GLU A 121 27.45 -12.79 9.61
C GLU A 121 26.78 -12.47 10.95
N VAL A 122 26.95 -11.23 11.45
CA VAL A 122 26.28 -10.75 12.67
C VAL A 122 24.76 -10.67 12.46
N ALA A 123 24.33 -10.16 11.30
CA ALA A 123 22.91 -10.11 10.94
C ALA A 123 22.31 -11.51 10.79
N LYS A 124 23.05 -12.41 10.14
CA LYS A 124 22.64 -13.81 9.99
C LYS A 124 22.52 -14.51 11.34
N PHE A 125 23.45 -14.30 12.24
CA PHE A 125 23.41 -14.85 13.60
C PHE A 125 22.14 -14.43 14.33
N PHE A 126 21.79 -13.14 14.30
CA PHE A 126 20.54 -12.66 14.91
C PHE A 126 19.31 -13.28 14.23
N TYR A 127 19.32 -13.37 12.92
CA TYR A 127 18.23 -13.97 12.13
C TYR A 127 17.99 -15.43 12.51
N ASP A 128 19.04 -16.25 12.46
CA ASP A 128 18.94 -17.69 12.75
C ASP A 128 18.49 -17.94 14.18
N MET A 129 19.03 -17.19 15.15
CA MET A 129 18.64 -17.33 16.55
C MET A 129 17.21 -16.86 16.83
N SER A 130 16.62 -16.07 15.97
CA SER A 130 15.21 -15.71 16.06
C SER A 130 14.28 -16.82 15.57
N LEU A 131 14.77 -17.72 14.72
CA LEU A 131 13.98 -18.84 14.18
C LEU A 131 14.17 -20.12 15.00
N LEU A 132 15.40 -20.57 15.16
CA LEU A 132 15.71 -21.87 15.75
C LEU A 132 15.26 -22.05 17.21
N PRO A 133 15.44 -21.08 18.12
CA PRO A 133 14.94 -21.24 19.49
C PRO A 133 13.42 -21.12 19.60
N LEU A 134 12.76 -20.36 18.69
CA LEU A 134 11.33 -20.14 18.78
C LEU A 134 10.51 -21.40 18.54
N GLU A 135 11.00 -22.34 17.75
CA GLU A 135 10.38 -23.65 17.61
C GLU A 135 10.17 -24.34 18.97
N ASN A 136 11.10 -24.15 19.90
CA ASN A 136 10.99 -24.71 21.25
C ASN A 136 10.19 -23.82 22.22
N VAL A 137 10.25 -22.50 22.06
CA VAL A 137 9.59 -21.53 22.96
C VAL A 137 8.10 -21.37 22.64
N VAL A 138 7.74 -21.33 21.38
CA VAL A 138 6.36 -21.12 20.93
C VAL A 138 5.36 -22.13 21.54
N PRO A 139 5.67 -23.42 21.65
CA PRO A 139 4.79 -24.36 22.33
C PRO A 139 4.54 -24.05 23.81
N MET A 140 5.41 -23.25 24.43
CA MET A 140 5.31 -22.91 25.85
C MET A 140 4.48 -21.65 26.13
N VAL A 141 4.13 -20.88 25.09
CA VAL A 141 3.40 -19.62 25.24
C VAL A 141 1.89 -19.91 25.37
N PRO A 142 1.22 -19.42 26.43
CA PRO A 142 -0.22 -19.59 26.58
C PRO A 142 -1.00 -18.81 25.53
N PRO A 143 -2.24 -19.21 25.20
CA PRO A 143 -3.15 -18.43 24.40
C PRO A 143 -3.28 -17.01 24.95
N GLY A 144 -3.18 -16.03 24.07
CA GLY A 144 -3.19 -14.64 24.48
C GLY A 144 -1.81 -14.04 24.73
N GLY A 145 -0.74 -14.83 24.60
CA GLY A 145 0.65 -14.38 24.82
C GLY A 145 0.99 -14.26 26.31
N ALA A 146 2.25 -14.05 26.62
CA ALA A 146 2.75 -13.89 27.96
C ALA A 146 3.72 -12.70 28.11
N GLY A 147 3.86 -11.83 27.09
CA GLY A 147 4.81 -10.74 27.10
C GLY A 147 6.26 -11.18 27.35
N ILE A 148 6.66 -12.34 26.81
CA ILE A 148 8.00 -12.88 27.03
C ILE A 148 9.03 -12.06 26.26
N GLY A 149 9.98 -11.45 26.96
CA GLY A 149 11.04 -10.59 26.39
C GLY A 149 10.57 -9.19 26.04
N MET A 150 9.45 -9.06 25.38
CA MET A 150 8.86 -7.79 24.96
C MET A 150 7.38 -7.73 25.34
N HIS A 151 6.89 -6.53 25.57
CA HIS A 151 5.49 -6.26 25.88
C HIS A 151 4.95 -5.16 24.95
N VAL A 152 3.86 -5.42 24.23
CA VAL A 152 3.17 -4.38 23.45
C VAL A 152 2.52 -3.40 24.43
N ILE A 153 2.85 -2.13 24.28
CA ILE A 153 2.19 -1.05 24.98
C ILE A 153 1.20 -0.37 24.02
N PRO A 154 -0.07 -0.19 24.42
CA PRO A 154 -1.05 0.43 23.55
C PRO A 154 -0.70 1.89 23.26
N VAL A 155 -1.15 2.41 22.13
CA VAL A 155 -1.19 3.85 21.90
C VAL A 155 -2.01 4.48 23.03
N GLU A 156 -1.44 5.40 23.79
CA GLU A 156 -2.03 5.86 25.07
C GLU A 156 -3.42 6.49 24.87
N LYS A 157 -3.61 7.29 23.84
CA LYS A 157 -4.92 7.89 23.50
C LYS A 157 -6.00 6.88 23.10
N ALA A 158 -5.62 5.64 22.83
CA ALA A 158 -6.55 4.55 22.52
C ALA A 158 -7.02 3.77 23.76
N ILE A 159 -6.40 4.01 24.92
CA ILE A 159 -6.78 3.36 26.18
C ILE A 159 -8.07 4.00 26.68
N PRO A 160 -9.15 3.23 26.93
CA PRO A 160 -10.40 3.77 27.42
C PRO A 160 -10.24 4.34 28.83
N THR A 161 -10.68 5.57 29.05
CA THR A 161 -10.61 6.24 30.36
C THR A 161 -11.58 5.66 31.40
N GLU A 162 -12.59 4.95 30.94
CA GLU A 162 -13.63 4.35 31.77
C GLU A 162 -13.29 2.95 32.28
N GLN A 163 -12.19 2.37 31.79
CA GLN A 163 -11.76 1.02 32.18
C GLN A 163 -10.57 1.09 33.13
N GLU A 164 -10.50 0.12 34.04
CA GLU A 164 -9.34 -0.03 34.92
C GLU A 164 -8.09 -0.30 34.07
N SER A 165 -7.10 0.60 34.13
CA SER A 165 -5.82 0.45 33.43
C SER A 165 -4.68 0.29 34.43
N VAL A 166 -3.55 -0.24 34.00
CA VAL A 166 -2.33 -0.35 34.81
C VAL A 166 -1.28 0.59 34.26
N SER A 167 -0.55 1.26 35.14
CA SER A 167 0.42 2.30 34.78
C SER A 167 1.48 1.83 33.77
N ILE A 168 1.89 0.57 33.83
CA ILE A 168 2.88 0.01 32.93
C ILE A 168 2.43 -0.05 31.45
N GLU A 169 1.13 0.06 31.16
CA GLU A 169 0.57 0.12 29.80
C GLU A 169 0.40 1.56 29.30
N HIS A 170 0.91 2.56 30.05
CA HIS A 170 0.96 3.97 29.64
C HIS A 170 2.38 4.37 29.30
N ILE A 171 2.59 4.90 28.09
CA ILE A 171 3.92 5.41 27.69
C ILE A 171 4.35 6.57 28.57
N SER A 172 3.42 7.46 28.92
CA SER A 172 3.66 8.59 29.81
C SER A 172 4.28 8.19 31.16
N HIS A 173 3.83 7.07 31.77
CA HIS A 173 4.40 6.52 33.00
C HIS A 173 5.90 6.24 32.87
N TRP A 174 6.32 5.68 31.76
CA TRP A 174 7.74 5.36 31.54
C TRP A 174 8.55 6.61 31.20
N LEU A 175 7.99 7.53 30.43
CA LEU A 175 8.65 8.80 30.14
C LEU A 175 8.84 9.65 31.42
N ASP A 176 7.84 9.70 32.29
CA ASP A 176 7.95 10.39 33.56
C ASP A 176 9.01 9.77 34.48
N LYS A 177 9.11 8.42 34.44
CA LYS A 177 10.09 7.70 35.27
C LYS A 177 11.54 7.94 34.83
N TYR A 178 11.79 8.12 33.54
CA TYR A 178 13.12 8.34 32.95
C TYR A 178 13.32 9.77 32.45
N ASP A 179 12.63 10.74 33.05
CA ASP A 179 12.60 12.12 32.56
C ASP A 179 13.98 12.69 32.22
N GLY A 180 14.12 13.22 31.01
CA GLY A 180 15.37 13.76 30.46
C GLY A 180 16.46 12.74 30.11
N GLN A 181 16.20 11.44 30.20
CA GLN A 181 17.19 10.38 29.94
C GLN A 181 16.75 9.54 28.72
N TYR A 182 16.73 10.17 27.55
CA TYR A 182 16.29 9.54 26.30
C TYR A 182 17.37 9.65 25.23
N ALA A 183 17.55 8.58 24.47
CA ALA A 183 18.30 8.59 23.22
C ALA A 183 17.59 7.72 22.19
N VAL A 184 17.80 8.00 20.92
CA VAL A 184 17.23 7.20 19.83
C VAL A 184 18.32 6.62 18.96
N GLY A 185 18.09 5.39 18.49
CA GLY A 185 18.96 4.67 17.58
C GLY A 185 18.16 3.83 16.58
N PRO A 186 18.87 3.12 15.67
CA PRO A 186 18.26 2.32 14.64
C PRO A 186 17.57 1.08 15.20
N CYS A 187 16.58 0.56 14.45
CA CYS A 187 15.92 -0.70 14.79
C CYS A 187 16.78 -1.90 14.36
N SER A 188 17.36 -2.64 15.30
CA SER A 188 18.19 -3.82 15.07
C SER A 188 17.53 -4.91 14.23
N CYS A 189 16.24 -5.19 14.45
CA CYS A 189 15.48 -6.17 13.66
C CYS A 189 15.39 -5.79 12.19
N ARG A 190 15.14 -4.51 11.88
CA ARG A 190 15.08 -4.04 10.48
C ARG A 190 16.46 -4.01 9.85
N THR A 191 17.48 -3.58 10.59
CA THR A 191 18.87 -3.61 10.13
C THR A 191 19.27 -5.02 9.73
N SER A 192 19.08 -6.00 10.61
CA SER A 192 19.38 -7.40 10.31
C SER A 192 18.61 -7.90 9.07
N ARG A 193 17.31 -7.59 8.95
CA ARG A 193 16.50 -8.00 7.79
C ARG A 193 16.95 -7.33 6.50
N ARG A 194 17.31 -6.05 6.54
CA ARG A 194 17.86 -5.33 5.39
C ARG A 194 19.18 -5.94 4.93
N ILE A 195 20.11 -6.20 5.82
CA ILE A 195 21.38 -6.86 5.49
C ILE A 195 21.18 -8.24 4.85
N MET A 196 20.14 -8.96 5.27
CA MET A 196 19.75 -10.23 4.66
C MET A 196 19.00 -10.09 3.31
N GLY A 197 18.82 -8.88 2.79
CA GLY A 197 18.03 -8.61 1.58
C GLY A 197 16.53 -8.85 1.75
N GLU A 198 16.06 -8.86 2.97
CA GLU A 198 14.67 -9.18 3.34
C GLU A 198 13.97 -8.02 4.05
N GLY A 199 14.41 -6.78 3.82
CA GLY A 199 13.73 -5.58 4.32
C GLY A 199 12.29 -5.49 3.85
N CYS A 200 11.41 -4.93 4.68
CA CYS A 200 9.95 -4.90 4.42
C CYS A 200 9.44 -3.53 3.94
N GLY A 201 10.33 -2.64 3.55
CA GLY A 201 10.00 -1.26 3.17
C GLY A 201 9.91 -0.28 4.33
N HIS A 202 9.95 -0.76 5.58
CA HIS A 202 10.08 0.10 6.74
C HIS A 202 11.57 0.29 7.07
N LEU A 203 11.99 1.56 7.17
CA LEU A 203 13.39 1.90 7.45
C LEU A 203 13.74 1.72 8.92
N GLU A 204 15.01 1.56 9.23
CA GLU A 204 15.51 1.31 10.59
C GLU A 204 15.82 2.57 11.40
N GLU A 205 16.03 3.72 10.78
CA GLU A 205 16.51 4.94 11.39
C GLU A 205 15.56 5.46 12.48
N ASP A 206 16.12 5.88 13.60
CA ASP A 206 15.45 6.57 14.72
C ASP A 206 14.15 5.90 15.21
N MET A 207 14.20 4.57 15.41
CA MET A 207 13.02 3.79 15.80
C MET A 207 13.14 3.06 17.15
N CYS A 208 14.33 3.01 17.75
CA CYS A 208 14.54 2.40 19.05
C CYS A 208 14.94 3.48 20.07
N ILE A 209 14.07 3.75 21.05
CA ILE A 209 14.29 4.75 22.07
C ILE A 209 14.89 4.06 23.31
N GLY A 210 16.13 4.37 23.64
CA GLY A 210 16.81 3.94 24.87
C GLY A 210 16.45 4.86 26.04
N LEU A 211 16.30 4.28 27.21
CA LEU A 211 15.89 4.99 28.44
C LEU A 211 16.93 4.79 29.55
N GLY A 212 17.17 5.82 30.34
CA GLY A 212 18.10 5.78 31.47
C GLY A 212 19.53 5.44 31.02
N ASP A 213 20.19 4.49 31.67
CA ASP A 213 21.56 4.05 31.33
C ASP A 213 21.69 3.55 29.89
N MET A 214 20.60 3.04 29.29
CA MET A 214 20.59 2.63 27.89
C MET A 214 20.69 3.84 26.94
N ALA A 215 20.16 5.01 27.30
CA ALA A 215 20.34 6.23 26.52
C ALA A 215 21.84 6.62 26.48
N GLU A 216 22.52 6.59 27.63
CA GLU A 216 23.97 6.83 27.70
C GLU A 216 24.75 5.78 26.88
N TYR A 217 24.37 4.49 27.00
CA TYR A 217 24.99 3.41 26.24
C TYR A 217 24.89 3.60 24.70
N LEU A 218 23.73 3.95 24.21
CA LEU A 218 23.52 4.18 22.76
C LEU A 218 24.41 5.33 22.26
N VAL A 219 24.51 6.42 23.02
CA VAL A 219 25.28 7.59 22.61
C VAL A 219 26.80 7.34 22.74
N GLU A 220 27.28 6.80 23.87
CA GLU A 220 28.73 6.53 24.08
C GLU A 220 29.26 5.50 23.06
N THR A 221 28.44 4.57 22.60
CA THR A 221 28.84 3.55 21.64
C THR A 221 28.58 3.92 20.19
N GLY A 222 28.17 5.16 19.93
CA GLY A 222 27.94 5.69 18.59
C GLY A 222 26.75 5.12 17.83
N ARG A 223 25.78 4.49 18.55
CA ARG A 223 24.57 3.89 17.94
C ARG A 223 23.40 4.87 17.84
N GLY A 224 23.44 5.97 18.54
CA GLY A 224 22.33 6.91 18.59
C GLY A 224 22.74 8.29 19.10
N HIS A 225 21.75 9.12 19.31
CA HIS A 225 21.90 10.47 19.82
C HIS A 225 20.84 10.79 20.87
N TYR A 226 21.16 11.71 21.78
CA TYR A 226 20.19 12.18 22.77
C TYR A 226 19.04 12.92 22.12
N ILE A 227 17.86 12.74 22.65
CA ILE A 227 16.61 13.40 22.25
C ILE A 227 15.90 13.92 23.49
N ASP A 228 15.05 14.92 23.31
CA ASP A 228 14.18 15.40 24.37
C ASP A 228 12.80 14.71 24.34
N ARG A 229 11.93 15.09 25.30
CA ARG A 229 10.60 14.50 25.44
C ARG A 229 9.71 14.80 24.23
N ASP A 230 9.81 16.00 23.67
CA ASP A 230 9.00 16.40 22.53
C ASP A 230 9.39 15.59 21.29
N GLU A 231 10.68 15.39 21.05
CA GLU A 231 11.20 14.52 19.98
C GLU A 231 10.77 13.06 20.18
N VAL A 232 10.75 12.54 21.42
CA VAL A 232 10.18 11.20 21.71
C VAL A 232 8.73 11.14 21.24
N MET A 233 7.90 12.12 21.61
CA MET A 233 6.50 12.15 21.24
C MET A 233 6.30 12.26 19.72
N GLU A 234 7.13 13.02 19.02
CA GLU A 234 7.12 13.08 17.56
C GLU A 234 7.47 11.73 16.92
N ILE A 235 8.49 11.04 17.42
CA ILE A 235 8.87 9.70 16.93
C ILE A 235 7.73 8.71 17.14
N LEU A 236 7.10 8.72 18.31
CA LEU A 236 5.96 7.87 18.61
C LEU A 236 4.77 8.16 17.66
N GLN A 237 4.45 9.43 17.45
CA GLN A 237 3.38 9.81 16.53
C GLN A 237 3.68 9.39 15.08
N ARG A 238 4.91 9.60 14.61
CA ARG A 238 5.32 9.12 13.28
C ARG A 238 5.22 7.60 13.17
N ALA A 239 5.60 6.88 14.21
CA ALA A 239 5.46 5.43 14.27
C ALA A 239 3.98 5.00 14.14
N GLU A 240 3.08 5.62 14.91
CA GLU A 240 1.63 5.39 14.81
C GLU A 240 1.09 5.68 13.41
N ASP A 241 1.51 6.79 12.81
CA ASP A 241 1.06 7.21 11.48
C ASP A 241 1.49 6.23 10.38
N ASN A 242 2.59 5.53 10.59
CA ASN A 242 3.10 4.49 9.70
C ASN A 242 2.69 3.05 10.13
N GLY A 243 1.73 2.89 11.04
CA GLY A 243 1.21 1.58 11.44
C GLY A 243 2.18 0.74 12.27
N LEU A 244 3.14 1.38 12.96
CA LEU A 244 4.10 0.69 13.81
C LEU A 244 3.55 0.46 15.22
N VAL A 245 4.07 -0.55 15.89
CA VAL A 245 3.67 -1.00 17.22
C VAL A 245 4.69 -0.57 18.25
N HIS A 246 4.22 0.06 19.33
CA HIS A 246 5.07 0.33 20.48
C HIS A 246 5.27 -0.93 21.32
N GLN A 247 6.51 -1.24 21.64
CA GLN A 247 6.87 -2.32 22.56
C GLN A 247 7.86 -1.82 23.58
N ILE A 248 7.73 -2.31 24.81
CA ILE A 248 8.69 -2.08 25.88
C ILE A 248 9.41 -3.39 26.22
N THR A 249 10.63 -3.29 26.75
CA THR A 249 11.37 -4.48 27.20
C THR A 249 10.70 -5.06 28.45
N ASN A 250 10.63 -6.40 28.52
CA ASN A 250 9.98 -7.13 29.59
C ASN A 250 10.94 -8.21 30.10
N ILE A 251 12.06 -7.80 30.75
CA ILE A 251 13.07 -8.69 31.30
C ILE A 251 13.46 -8.36 32.74
N ASP A 252 13.13 -7.17 33.23
CA ASP A 252 13.50 -6.67 34.54
C ASP A 252 12.32 -6.54 35.53
N GLY A 253 11.12 -7.03 35.13
CA GLY A 253 9.89 -6.90 35.92
C GLY A 253 9.18 -5.57 35.71
N GLU A 254 8.28 -5.21 36.61
CA GLU A 254 7.40 -4.03 36.50
C GLU A 254 8.12 -2.71 36.83
N ASP A 255 9.31 -2.81 37.42
CA ASP A 255 10.05 -1.66 37.91
C ASP A 255 10.98 -1.02 36.88
N LYS A 256 11.30 -1.71 35.81
CA LYS A 256 12.34 -1.25 34.89
C LYS A 256 12.10 -1.71 33.45
N ILE A 257 12.29 -0.76 32.55
CA ILE A 257 12.50 -1.02 31.13
C ILE A 257 13.75 -0.29 30.67
N PHE A 258 14.37 -0.71 29.59
CA PHE A 258 15.53 -0.02 29.03
C PHE A 258 15.28 0.54 27.62
N ALA A 259 14.20 0.13 26.95
CA ALA A 259 13.87 0.64 25.62
C ALA A 259 12.37 0.63 25.33
N ILE A 260 11.97 1.61 24.50
CA ILE A 260 10.70 1.65 23.76
C ILE A 260 11.01 1.45 22.29
N CYS A 261 10.51 0.37 21.70
CA CYS A 261 10.70 0.04 20.29
C CYS A 261 9.46 0.41 19.48
N ASN A 262 9.65 0.90 18.24
CA ASN A 262 8.61 1.17 17.26
C ASN A 262 8.67 0.12 16.14
N CYS A 263 7.89 -0.94 16.25
CA CYS A 263 8.08 -2.19 15.54
C CYS A 263 7.09 -2.39 14.38
N CYS A 264 7.57 -2.89 13.25
CA CYS A 264 6.70 -3.53 12.25
C CYS A 264 6.62 -5.03 12.49
N VAL A 265 5.46 -5.62 12.25
CA VAL A 265 5.27 -7.07 12.48
C VAL A 265 6.05 -7.92 11.47
N CYS A 266 6.27 -7.39 10.27
CA CYS A 266 6.98 -8.12 9.21
C CYS A 266 8.49 -8.31 9.47
N SER A 267 9.13 -7.46 10.28
CA SER A 267 10.56 -7.57 10.58
C SER A 267 10.86 -7.87 12.04
N CYS A 268 10.01 -7.43 12.99
CA CYS A 268 10.24 -7.62 14.42
C CYS A 268 10.24 -9.08 14.81
N TYR A 269 11.31 -9.55 15.41
CA TYR A 269 11.44 -10.94 15.81
C TYR A 269 10.44 -11.37 16.89
N ALA A 270 10.00 -10.47 17.75
CA ALA A 270 8.99 -10.76 18.76
C ALA A 270 7.56 -10.84 18.20
N LEU A 271 7.23 -10.02 17.17
CA LEU A 271 5.87 -9.91 16.64
C LEU A 271 5.58 -10.86 15.46
N ARG A 272 6.57 -11.14 14.59
CA ARG A 272 6.35 -11.99 13.41
C ARG A 272 6.17 -13.47 13.73
N THR A 273 6.51 -13.91 14.94
CA THR A 273 6.46 -15.31 15.34
C THR A 273 5.08 -15.93 15.28
N SER A 274 4.04 -15.15 15.62
CA SER A 274 2.65 -15.61 15.53
C SER A 274 2.25 -15.95 14.10
N GLN A 275 2.76 -15.24 13.12
CA GLN A 275 2.49 -15.49 11.71
C GLN A 275 3.27 -16.68 11.20
N LEU A 276 4.55 -16.70 11.52
CA LEU A 276 5.46 -17.75 11.09
C LEU A 276 5.02 -19.12 11.61
N PHE A 277 4.51 -19.18 12.85
CA PHE A 277 4.16 -20.43 13.53
C PHE A 277 2.66 -20.60 13.76
N ASN A 278 1.82 -19.68 13.31
CA ASN A 278 0.37 -19.66 13.59
C ASN A 278 0.07 -19.85 15.09
N THR A 279 0.69 -19.06 15.91
CA THR A 279 0.62 -19.11 17.37
C THR A 279 0.27 -17.76 17.96
N PRO A 280 -0.10 -17.67 19.24
CA PRO A 280 -0.25 -16.40 19.92
C PRO A 280 1.04 -15.59 19.85
N ASN A 281 0.90 -14.26 19.72
CA ASN A 281 2.05 -13.38 19.76
C ASN A 281 2.81 -13.52 21.08
N LEU A 282 4.14 -13.56 21.00
CA LEU A 282 5.02 -13.49 22.17
C LEU A 282 4.94 -12.14 22.89
N SER A 283 4.49 -11.10 22.18
CA SER A 283 4.30 -9.76 22.73
C SER A 283 2.90 -9.26 22.43
N ARG A 284 2.18 -8.86 23.46
CA ARG A 284 0.85 -8.24 23.36
C ARG A 284 0.55 -7.40 24.61
N SER A 285 -0.48 -6.55 24.54
CA SER A 285 -1.06 -5.86 25.69
C SER A 285 -2.24 -6.66 26.29
N SER A 286 -2.81 -6.13 27.36
CA SER A 286 -4.03 -6.67 28.00
C SER A 286 -5.31 -6.39 27.21
N TYR A 287 -5.23 -5.64 26.13
CA TYR A 287 -6.39 -5.18 25.36
C TYR A 287 -6.65 -6.02 24.10
N ILE A 288 -7.91 -5.99 23.67
CA ILE A 288 -8.38 -6.47 22.36
C ILE A 288 -9.26 -5.39 21.75
N ALA A 289 -9.09 -5.13 20.47
CA ALA A 289 -9.95 -4.20 19.73
C ALA A 289 -11.33 -4.82 19.47
N LYS A 290 -12.37 -4.01 19.61
CA LYS A 290 -13.76 -4.36 19.25
C LYS A 290 -14.33 -3.31 18.32
N VAL A 291 -15.13 -3.76 17.37
CA VAL A 291 -15.81 -2.89 16.40
C VAL A 291 -17.27 -2.73 16.82
N ASP A 292 -17.73 -1.49 16.82
CA ASP A 292 -19.14 -1.16 16.81
C ASP A 292 -19.63 -1.12 15.35
N PRO A 293 -20.42 -2.12 14.91
CA PRO A 293 -20.86 -2.19 13.52
C PRO A 293 -21.84 -1.06 13.13
N GLU A 294 -22.53 -0.44 14.08
CA GLU A 294 -23.47 0.67 13.81
C GLU A 294 -22.72 1.95 13.40
N ASN A 295 -21.56 2.19 14.00
CA ASN A 295 -20.71 3.31 13.67
C ASN A 295 -19.76 3.02 12.49
N CYS A 296 -19.46 1.75 12.25
CA CYS A 296 -18.51 1.34 11.23
C CYS A 296 -19.05 1.55 9.81
N VAL A 297 -18.23 2.15 8.96
CA VAL A 297 -18.52 2.43 7.55
C VAL A 297 -17.62 1.65 6.59
N ALA A 298 -16.91 0.64 7.07
CA ALA A 298 -15.99 -0.18 6.28
C ALA A 298 -15.01 0.65 5.42
N CYS A 299 -14.55 1.79 5.90
CA CYS A 299 -13.57 2.61 5.18
C CYS A 299 -12.23 1.88 4.98
N GLY A 300 -11.91 0.93 5.86
CA GLY A 300 -10.71 0.10 5.76
C GLY A 300 -9.46 0.70 6.42
N GLN A 301 -9.48 1.90 6.96
CA GLN A 301 -8.31 2.53 7.57
C GLN A 301 -7.74 1.72 8.74
N CYS A 302 -8.61 1.19 9.60
CA CYS A 302 -8.19 0.29 10.68
C CYS A 302 -7.62 -1.04 10.17
N VAL A 303 -8.06 -1.48 9.00
CA VAL A 303 -7.58 -2.72 8.35
C VAL A 303 -6.20 -2.50 7.73
N GLU A 304 -6.04 -1.41 6.99
CA GLU A 304 -4.78 -1.06 6.30
C GLU A 304 -3.63 -0.83 7.30
N HIS A 305 -3.93 -0.18 8.42
CA HIS A 305 -2.94 0.12 9.46
C HIS A 305 -2.83 -0.96 10.55
N CYS A 306 -3.59 -2.07 10.46
CA CYS A 306 -3.48 -3.13 11.46
C CYS A 306 -2.16 -3.90 11.30
N PRO A 307 -1.18 -3.72 12.19
CA PRO A 307 0.12 -4.37 12.05
C PRO A 307 0.03 -5.89 12.21
N ALA A 308 -0.96 -6.37 12.95
CA ALA A 308 -1.17 -7.80 13.18
C ALA A 308 -2.10 -8.48 12.16
N GLY A 309 -2.67 -7.74 11.20
CA GLY A 309 -3.66 -8.28 10.27
C GLY A 309 -4.93 -8.83 10.94
N ALA A 310 -5.17 -8.43 12.18
CA ALA A 310 -6.31 -8.90 12.97
C ALA A 310 -7.64 -8.26 12.56
N VAL A 311 -7.58 -7.06 11.96
CA VAL A 311 -8.77 -6.34 11.49
C VAL A 311 -8.96 -6.63 10.00
N LYS A 312 -10.18 -6.99 9.62
CA LYS A 312 -10.57 -7.32 8.25
C LYS A 312 -11.85 -6.59 7.87
N LEU A 313 -12.09 -6.44 6.57
CA LEU A 313 -13.39 -5.96 6.08
C LEU A 313 -14.35 -7.15 5.93
N GLY A 314 -15.52 -6.98 6.50
CA GLY A 314 -16.63 -7.94 6.43
C GLY A 314 -17.93 -7.23 6.02
N GLN A 315 -19.02 -7.97 6.08
CA GLN A 315 -20.35 -7.45 5.85
C GLN A 315 -21.13 -7.29 7.16
N LYS A 316 -22.02 -6.30 7.16
CA LYS A 316 -22.94 -6.00 8.26
C LYS A 316 -24.34 -6.55 8.01
N LEU A 317 -24.69 -6.77 6.74
CA LEU A 317 -25.99 -7.29 6.34
C LEU A 317 -26.11 -8.77 6.68
N CYS A 318 -27.27 -9.18 7.20
CA CYS A 318 -27.57 -10.57 7.53
C CYS A 318 -27.67 -11.45 6.28
N THR A 319 -27.29 -12.71 6.41
CA THR A 319 -27.61 -13.76 5.44
C THR A 319 -29.01 -14.30 5.66
N LYS A 320 -29.53 -15.11 4.74
CA LYS A 320 -30.79 -15.87 4.92
C LYS A 320 -30.79 -16.77 6.15
N ASN A 321 -29.61 -17.07 6.69
CA ASN A 321 -29.45 -17.90 7.89
C ASN A 321 -29.18 -17.08 9.16
N GLY A 322 -29.25 -15.74 9.09
CA GLY A 322 -29.00 -14.82 10.19
C GLY A 322 -27.62 -14.15 10.12
N GLU A 323 -27.08 -13.78 11.28
CA GLU A 323 -25.80 -13.12 11.39
C GLU A 323 -24.64 -13.99 10.90
N ILE A 324 -23.59 -13.34 10.38
CA ILE A 324 -22.43 -14.04 9.86
C ILE A 324 -21.42 -14.26 10.97
N GLU A 325 -21.05 -15.51 11.18
CA GLU A 325 -19.88 -15.85 11.98
C GLU A 325 -18.63 -15.80 11.11
N TYR A 326 -17.70 -14.92 11.46
CA TYR A 326 -16.41 -14.81 10.75
C TYR A 326 -15.42 -15.83 11.30
N PRO A 327 -14.62 -16.47 10.41
CA PRO A 327 -13.60 -17.40 10.83
C PRO A 327 -12.57 -16.72 11.73
N ARG A 328 -12.24 -17.39 12.84
CA ARG A 328 -11.17 -16.98 13.75
C ARG A 328 -9.97 -17.90 13.55
N HIS A 329 -8.78 -17.38 13.76
CA HIS A 329 -7.58 -18.22 13.79
C HIS A 329 -7.68 -19.18 14.96
N GLU A 330 -7.65 -20.47 14.65
CA GLU A 330 -7.51 -21.49 15.70
C GLU A 330 -6.08 -21.41 16.27
N LEU A 331 -5.99 -21.37 17.61
CA LEU A 331 -4.72 -21.49 18.29
C LEU A 331 -4.47 -22.97 18.57
N PRO A 332 -3.58 -23.62 17.80
CA PRO A 332 -3.42 -25.08 17.89
C PRO A 332 -2.61 -25.45 19.13
N ASP A 333 -3.27 -25.49 20.27
CA ASP A 333 -2.65 -25.87 21.55
C ASP A 333 -2.43 -27.37 21.70
N ALA A 334 -2.93 -28.19 20.78
CA ALA A 334 -2.81 -29.65 20.78
C ALA A 334 -1.85 -30.20 19.70
N VAL A 335 -1.13 -29.32 18.96
CA VAL A 335 -0.21 -29.69 17.88
C VAL A 335 1.20 -29.24 18.21
N LYS A 336 2.19 -30.12 17.94
CA LYS A 336 3.59 -29.68 17.96
C LYS A 336 3.89 -28.86 16.68
N TRP A 337 4.48 -27.71 16.85
CA TRP A 337 4.95 -26.87 15.73
C TRP A 337 6.43 -27.15 15.46
N GLY A 338 6.76 -27.26 14.19
CA GLY A 338 8.09 -27.43 13.66
C GLY A 338 8.14 -26.97 12.21
N PRO A 339 9.29 -27.05 11.55
CA PRO A 339 9.46 -26.60 10.16
C PRO A 339 8.41 -27.14 9.19
N GLU A 340 7.95 -28.37 9.40
CA GLU A 340 6.92 -29.01 8.57
C GLU A 340 5.51 -28.39 8.70
N LYS A 341 5.33 -27.53 9.69
CA LYS A 341 4.07 -26.80 9.95
C LYS A 341 4.19 -25.32 9.60
N TRP A 342 5.36 -24.87 9.21
CA TRP A 342 5.56 -23.48 8.82
C TRP A 342 4.96 -23.25 7.45
N ASN A 343 4.42 -22.05 7.24
CA ASN A 343 4.08 -21.60 5.91
C ASN A 343 5.38 -21.29 5.17
N GLU A 344 5.69 -22.04 4.13
CA GLU A 344 6.89 -21.85 3.30
C GLU A 344 6.95 -20.45 2.68
N ASN A 345 5.77 -19.87 2.41
CA ASN A 345 5.63 -18.54 1.80
C ASN A 345 5.39 -17.41 2.82
N TYR A 346 5.68 -17.63 4.12
CA TYR A 346 5.36 -16.64 5.14
C TYR A 346 5.96 -15.24 4.87
N ARG A 347 7.03 -15.17 4.12
CA ARG A 347 7.67 -13.91 3.70
C ARG A 347 6.78 -13.12 2.74
N ASP A 348 6.05 -13.83 1.90
CA ASP A 348 5.14 -13.28 0.90
C ASP A 348 3.69 -13.30 1.38
N ASP A 349 3.30 -14.34 2.10
CA ASP A 349 1.97 -14.59 2.65
C ASP A 349 1.94 -14.25 4.15
N ASN A 350 2.34 -13.07 4.54
CA ASN A 350 2.22 -12.65 5.93
C ASN A 350 0.78 -12.22 6.26
N GLN A 351 0.56 -11.76 7.48
CA GLN A 351 -0.77 -11.34 7.94
C GLN A 351 -1.40 -10.23 7.13
N ILE A 352 -0.63 -9.47 6.38
CA ILE A 352 -1.12 -8.40 5.51
C ILE A 352 -1.83 -9.01 4.31
N ASN A 353 -1.43 -10.21 3.92
CA ASN A 353 -2.12 -11.02 2.92
C ASN A 353 -3.32 -11.75 3.54
N CYS A 354 -4.28 -11.00 4.05
CA CYS A 354 -5.52 -11.57 4.58
C CYS A 354 -6.69 -11.24 3.66
N TYR A 355 -7.55 -12.23 3.49
CA TYR A 355 -8.80 -12.04 2.77
C TYR A 355 -9.75 -11.17 3.57
N ASP A 356 -10.33 -10.19 2.92
CA ASP A 356 -11.47 -9.48 3.46
C ASP A 356 -12.74 -10.34 3.26
N THR A 357 -13.49 -10.49 4.31
CA THR A 357 -14.59 -11.47 4.37
C THR A 357 -15.94 -10.81 4.09
N GLY A 358 -16.31 -10.64 2.82
CA GLY A 358 -17.57 -10.05 2.42
C GLY A 358 -17.54 -8.51 2.40
N THR A 359 -16.51 -7.95 1.80
CA THR A 359 -16.36 -6.51 1.60
C THR A 359 -17.53 -5.92 0.82
N SER A 360 -17.92 -4.68 1.15
CA SER A 360 -18.94 -3.96 0.38
C SER A 360 -18.58 -3.90 -1.11
N PRO A 361 -19.52 -4.23 -2.02
CA PRO A 361 -19.23 -4.36 -3.44
C PRO A 361 -18.67 -3.09 -4.08
N CYS A 362 -19.14 -1.93 -3.65
CA CYS A 362 -18.64 -0.65 -4.14
C CYS A 362 -17.15 -0.41 -3.87
N LYS A 363 -16.61 -0.93 -2.75
CA LYS A 363 -15.17 -0.90 -2.48
C LYS A 363 -14.43 -2.01 -3.22
N ALA A 364 -14.98 -3.22 -3.24
CA ALA A 364 -14.34 -4.38 -3.88
C ALA A 364 -14.17 -4.18 -5.40
N ASN A 365 -15.19 -3.63 -6.07
CA ASN A 365 -15.18 -3.41 -7.52
C ASN A 365 -14.50 -2.11 -7.97
N CYS A 366 -14.16 -1.22 -7.06
CA CYS A 366 -13.33 -0.06 -7.39
C CYS A 366 -11.87 -0.49 -7.55
N PRO A 367 -11.20 -0.27 -8.70
CA PRO A 367 -9.80 -0.63 -8.89
C PRO A 367 -8.85 -0.01 -7.85
N ALA A 368 -9.17 1.20 -7.38
CA ALA A 368 -8.41 1.88 -6.33
C ALA A 368 -8.94 1.57 -4.90
N HIS A 369 -9.97 0.74 -4.76
CA HIS A 369 -10.58 0.36 -3.49
C HIS A 369 -10.94 1.55 -2.57
N ILE A 370 -11.48 2.62 -3.14
CA ILE A 370 -11.85 3.84 -2.41
C ILE A 370 -12.88 3.52 -1.32
N ALA A 371 -12.79 4.22 -0.20
CA ALA A 371 -13.67 4.06 0.96
C ALA A 371 -15.08 4.64 0.73
N VAL A 372 -15.86 4.06 -0.21
CA VAL A 372 -17.14 4.60 -0.68
C VAL A 372 -18.13 4.86 0.47
N GLN A 373 -18.41 3.87 1.31
CA GLN A 373 -19.33 4.06 2.43
C GLN A 373 -18.86 5.17 3.38
N GLY A 374 -17.55 5.29 3.59
CA GLY A 374 -16.96 6.30 4.45
C GLY A 374 -17.23 7.72 3.96
N TYR A 375 -16.91 8.01 2.70
CA TYR A 375 -17.14 9.37 2.18
C TYR A 375 -18.62 9.68 1.97
N VAL A 376 -19.45 8.69 1.65
CA VAL A 376 -20.91 8.86 1.57
C VAL A 376 -21.49 9.25 2.93
N LYS A 377 -21.06 8.58 4.02
CA LYS A 377 -21.51 8.92 5.39
C LYS A 377 -21.01 10.28 5.86
N LYS A 378 -19.76 10.64 5.53
CA LYS A 378 -19.22 11.99 5.82
C LYS A 378 -19.98 13.07 5.05
N ALA A 379 -20.26 12.85 3.77
CA ALA A 379 -21.06 13.78 2.94
C ALA A 379 -22.48 13.94 3.48
N ALA A 380 -23.12 12.86 3.93
CA ALA A 380 -24.44 12.91 4.56
C ALA A 380 -24.50 13.82 5.80
N LYS A 381 -23.37 13.96 6.51
CA LYS A 381 -23.20 14.84 7.68
C LYS A 381 -22.75 16.26 7.31
N GLY A 382 -22.48 16.56 6.04
CA GLY A 382 -21.92 17.84 5.61
C GLY A 382 -20.41 17.98 5.85
N GLU A 383 -19.72 16.91 6.22
CA GLU A 383 -18.28 16.88 6.49
C GLU A 383 -17.49 16.65 5.18
N TYR A 384 -17.63 17.58 4.22
CA TYR A 384 -17.14 17.39 2.84
C TYR A 384 -15.62 17.30 2.75
N LEU A 385 -14.88 18.09 3.56
CA LEU A 385 -13.43 18.03 3.58
C LEU A 385 -12.92 16.67 4.11
N GLU A 386 -13.55 16.14 5.14
CA GLU A 386 -13.18 14.82 5.69
C GLU A 386 -13.56 13.70 4.71
N ALA A 387 -14.67 13.83 3.99
CA ALA A 387 -15.03 12.94 2.90
C ALA A 387 -13.98 12.97 1.78
N LEU A 388 -13.50 14.15 1.40
CA LEU A 388 -12.46 14.34 0.38
C LEU A 388 -11.12 13.69 0.81
N LYS A 389 -10.71 13.88 2.06
CA LYS A 389 -9.49 13.26 2.61
C LYS A 389 -9.55 11.73 2.49
N LEU A 390 -10.70 11.11 2.78
CA LEU A 390 -10.90 9.67 2.61
C LEU A 390 -10.76 9.22 1.14
N ILE A 391 -11.26 10.02 0.20
CA ILE A 391 -11.12 9.71 -1.23
C ILE A 391 -9.64 9.83 -1.63
N LYS A 392 -8.97 10.92 -1.26
CA LYS A 392 -7.58 11.22 -1.66
C LYS A 392 -6.54 10.23 -1.10
N LYS A 393 -6.86 9.45 -0.07
CA LYS A 393 -6.00 8.34 0.37
C LYS A 393 -5.76 7.28 -0.73
N GLU A 394 -6.76 7.08 -1.59
CA GLU A 394 -6.72 6.06 -2.66
C GLU A 394 -6.76 6.65 -4.08
N ASN A 395 -7.20 7.88 -4.21
CA ASN A 395 -7.39 8.55 -5.49
C ASN A 395 -7.08 10.04 -5.39
N PRO A 396 -5.94 10.50 -5.94
CA PRO A 396 -5.55 11.92 -5.88
C PRO A 396 -6.39 12.83 -6.79
N PHE A 397 -7.20 12.27 -7.71
CA PHE A 397 -7.99 12.98 -8.72
C PHE A 397 -9.50 12.73 -8.59
N PRO A 398 -10.13 13.08 -7.45
CA PRO A 398 -11.54 12.79 -7.21
C PRO A 398 -12.49 13.55 -8.15
N ALA A 399 -12.19 14.79 -8.54
CA ALA A 399 -13.02 15.58 -9.45
C ALA A 399 -12.94 15.06 -10.90
N VAL A 400 -11.74 14.69 -11.36
CA VAL A 400 -11.55 14.02 -12.64
C VAL A 400 -12.35 12.72 -12.68
N CYS A 401 -12.15 11.83 -11.69
CA CYS A 401 -12.87 10.56 -11.63
C CYS A 401 -14.39 10.76 -11.45
N GLY A 402 -14.84 11.81 -10.77
CA GLY A 402 -16.25 12.15 -10.65
C GLY A 402 -16.87 12.71 -11.94
N SER A 403 -16.08 12.89 -12.99
CA SER A 403 -16.55 13.37 -14.29
C SER A 403 -16.53 12.30 -15.39
N ILE A 404 -15.64 11.30 -15.26
CA ILE A 404 -15.36 10.34 -16.35
C ILE A 404 -15.26 8.88 -15.91
N CYS A 405 -15.57 8.54 -14.67
CA CYS A 405 -15.51 7.16 -14.18
C CYS A 405 -16.54 6.27 -14.90
N ASN A 406 -16.23 4.98 -14.98
CA ASN A 406 -17.09 3.97 -15.57
C ASN A 406 -18.04 3.27 -14.59
N HIS A 407 -18.28 3.85 -13.44
CA HIS A 407 -19.30 3.51 -12.44
C HIS A 407 -19.32 2.04 -11.93
N ARG A 408 -18.22 1.27 -12.01
CA ARG A 408 -18.18 -0.13 -11.52
C ARG A 408 -18.69 -0.31 -10.09
N CYS A 409 -18.49 0.69 -9.24
CA CYS A 409 -18.98 0.69 -7.87
C CYS A 409 -20.51 0.79 -7.79
N GLU A 410 -21.16 1.46 -8.75
CA GLU A 410 -22.62 1.56 -8.87
C GLU A 410 -23.20 0.28 -9.45
N ASP A 411 -22.61 -0.27 -10.52
CA ASP A 411 -23.01 -1.55 -11.11
C ASP A 411 -23.00 -2.67 -10.07
N ALA A 412 -22.01 -2.65 -9.19
CA ALA A 412 -21.87 -3.62 -8.11
C ALA A 412 -22.73 -3.29 -6.87
N CYS A 413 -23.33 -2.11 -6.76
CA CYS A 413 -23.98 -1.63 -5.55
C CYS A 413 -25.11 -2.55 -5.07
N THR A 414 -25.06 -2.98 -3.81
CA THR A 414 -26.11 -3.84 -3.20
C THR A 414 -27.49 -3.19 -3.21
N ARG A 415 -27.58 -1.87 -3.16
CA ARG A 415 -28.84 -1.14 -3.25
C ARG A 415 -29.63 -1.50 -4.52
N GLY A 416 -28.92 -1.82 -5.62
CA GLY A 416 -29.51 -2.29 -6.87
C GLY A 416 -30.39 -3.55 -6.72
N THR A 417 -30.21 -4.34 -5.66
CA THR A 417 -31.08 -5.49 -5.35
C THR A 417 -32.41 -5.09 -4.74
N ILE A 418 -32.55 -3.85 -4.25
CA ILE A 418 -33.77 -3.32 -3.63
C ILE A 418 -34.57 -2.48 -4.63
N ASP A 419 -33.92 -1.49 -5.22
CA ASP A 419 -34.48 -0.57 -6.21
C ASP A 419 -33.45 -0.21 -7.28
N GLN A 420 -32.69 0.86 -7.12
CA GLN A 420 -31.64 1.31 -8.04
C GLN A 420 -30.34 1.55 -7.24
N ALA A 421 -29.19 1.35 -7.87
CA ALA A 421 -27.90 1.66 -7.27
C ALA A 421 -27.84 3.11 -6.77
N VAL A 422 -26.99 3.36 -5.79
CA VAL A 422 -26.66 4.72 -5.32
C VAL A 422 -25.83 5.42 -6.38
N SER A 423 -26.11 6.70 -6.67
CA SER A 423 -25.32 7.55 -7.57
C SER A 423 -23.99 7.95 -6.89
N ILE A 424 -23.09 6.98 -6.78
CA ILE A 424 -21.84 7.08 -6.01
C ILE A 424 -20.89 8.09 -6.64
N ASP A 425 -20.83 8.09 -7.97
CA ASP A 425 -19.91 8.95 -8.71
C ASP A 425 -20.29 10.43 -8.58
N GLU A 426 -21.60 10.73 -8.63
CA GLU A 426 -22.11 12.08 -8.45
C GLU A 426 -21.90 12.61 -7.02
N ILE A 427 -22.02 11.74 -6.01
CA ILE A 427 -21.66 12.09 -4.63
C ILE A 427 -20.17 12.47 -4.56
N LYS A 428 -19.29 11.68 -5.19
CA LYS A 428 -17.85 11.95 -5.25
C LYS A 428 -17.55 13.25 -5.97
N LYS A 429 -18.20 13.50 -7.13
CA LYS A 429 -18.10 14.75 -7.89
C LYS A 429 -18.51 15.95 -7.03
N PHE A 430 -19.63 15.86 -6.33
CA PHE A 430 -20.07 16.92 -5.43
C PHE A 430 -19.03 17.24 -4.37
N ILE A 431 -18.50 16.22 -3.67
CA ILE A 431 -17.48 16.38 -2.62
C ILE A 431 -16.24 17.09 -3.18
N ALA A 432 -15.73 16.64 -4.32
CA ALA A 432 -14.55 17.20 -4.94
C ALA A 432 -14.78 18.66 -5.38
N MET A 433 -15.92 18.97 -5.95
CA MET A 433 -16.26 20.33 -6.41
C MET A 433 -16.41 21.32 -5.25
N GLN A 434 -16.80 20.88 -4.04
CA GLN A 434 -16.81 21.75 -2.85
C GLN A 434 -15.41 22.29 -2.55
N GLU A 435 -14.41 21.44 -2.64
CA GLU A 435 -13.01 21.83 -2.38
C GLU A 435 -12.46 22.69 -3.51
N LEU A 436 -12.75 22.35 -4.77
CA LEU A 436 -12.33 23.16 -5.93
C LEU A 436 -12.92 24.58 -5.90
N ASN A 437 -14.10 24.74 -5.34
CA ASN A 437 -14.78 26.03 -5.21
C ASN A 437 -14.39 26.79 -3.91
N SER A 438 -13.57 26.21 -3.04
CA SER A 438 -13.12 26.85 -1.81
C SER A 438 -11.86 27.69 -2.03
N GLU A 439 -11.62 28.67 -1.15
CA GLU A 439 -10.40 29.49 -1.16
C GLU A 439 -9.16 28.69 -0.71
N THR A 440 -9.36 27.58 0.00
CA THR A 440 -8.29 26.74 0.55
C THR A 440 -8.36 25.34 -0.01
N ARG A 441 -7.24 24.88 -0.57
CA ARG A 441 -7.08 23.55 -1.12
C ARG A 441 -6.52 22.58 -0.05
N TYR A 442 -6.95 21.35 -0.10
CA TYR A 442 -6.35 20.29 0.71
C TYR A 442 -5.10 19.73 0.03
N ILE A 443 -3.95 20.04 0.60
CA ILE A 443 -2.66 19.52 0.16
C ILE A 443 -2.23 18.40 1.12
N PRO A 444 -2.05 17.16 0.64
CA PRO A 444 -1.53 16.07 1.46
C PRO A 444 -0.18 16.44 2.08
N LYS A 445 -0.01 16.16 3.37
CA LYS A 445 1.25 16.38 4.06
C LYS A 445 2.19 15.20 3.84
N MET A 446 3.49 15.48 3.89
CA MET A 446 4.50 14.43 3.87
C MET A 446 4.27 13.44 5.00
N LEU A 447 4.21 12.15 4.66
CA LEU A 447 3.99 11.04 5.57
C LEU A 447 5.07 9.98 5.36
N ASN A 448 6.15 10.02 6.14
CA ASN A 448 7.17 8.98 6.17
C ASN A 448 7.68 8.74 7.60
N GLN A 449 8.44 7.68 7.80
CA GLN A 449 8.93 7.28 9.11
C GLN A 449 10.07 8.14 9.64
N THR A 450 10.86 8.74 8.75
CA THR A 450 12.04 9.51 9.14
C THR A 450 11.70 10.93 9.57
N GLY A 451 10.52 11.44 9.18
CA GLY A 451 10.12 12.83 9.38
C GLY A 451 10.92 13.84 8.52
N LYS A 452 11.76 13.35 7.62
CA LYS A 452 12.62 14.17 6.73
C LYS A 452 12.40 13.78 5.28
N PRO A 453 12.49 14.74 4.33
CA PRO A 453 12.45 14.41 2.90
C PRO A 453 13.57 13.45 2.51
N PHE A 454 13.27 12.55 1.57
CA PHE A 454 14.26 11.71 0.94
C PHE A 454 15.09 12.48 -0.11
N THR A 455 16.26 11.98 -0.45
CA THR A 455 17.19 12.61 -1.40
C THR A 455 17.23 11.90 -2.75
N GLU A 456 16.73 10.68 -2.81
CA GLU A 456 16.71 9.83 -4.00
C GLU A 456 15.77 10.42 -5.05
N LYS A 457 16.34 10.81 -6.20
CA LYS A 457 15.59 11.40 -7.31
C LYS A 457 14.83 10.33 -8.08
N ILE A 458 13.56 10.57 -8.33
CA ILE A 458 12.70 9.65 -9.09
C ILE A 458 12.22 10.35 -10.36
N ALA A 459 12.35 9.69 -11.50
CA ALA A 459 11.80 10.15 -12.77
C ALA A 459 10.50 9.38 -13.10
N VAL A 460 9.45 10.12 -13.38
CA VAL A 460 8.19 9.60 -13.93
C VAL A 460 8.11 10.03 -15.39
N ILE A 461 7.86 9.10 -16.29
CA ILE A 461 7.83 9.32 -17.73
C ILE A 461 6.40 9.14 -18.24
N GLY A 462 5.78 10.28 -18.56
CA GLY A 462 4.37 10.41 -18.90
C GLY A 462 3.55 11.03 -17.76
N ALA A 463 3.00 12.22 -18.04
CA ALA A 463 2.15 12.98 -17.12
C ALA A 463 0.65 12.61 -17.25
N GLY A 464 0.34 11.37 -17.61
CA GLY A 464 -1.02 10.81 -17.58
C GLY A 464 -1.43 10.38 -16.16
N PRO A 465 -2.68 9.86 -15.97
CA PRO A 465 -3.20 9.54 -14.65
C PRO A 465 -2.34 8.53 -13.86
N ALA A 466 -1.71 7.55 -14.52
CA ALA A 466 -0.82 6.60 -13.85
C ALA A 466 0.46 7.26 -13.34
N GLY A 467 1.11 8.06 -14.20
CA GLY A 467 2.34 8.77 -13.82
C GLY A 467 2.11 9.81 -12.73
N MET A 468 1.07 10.62 -12.87
CA MET A 468 0.71 11.62 -11.87
C MET A 468 0.31 10.98 -10.53
N SER A 469 -0.40 9.85 -10.53
CA SER A 469 -0.71 9.11 -9.32
C SER A 469 0.56 8.58 -8.63
N CYS A 470 1.49 8.00 -9.40
CA CYS A 470 2.78 7.56 -8.86
C CYS A 470 3.56 8.74 -8.24
N ALA A 471 3.60 9.88 -8.94
CA ALA A 471 4.25 11.09 -8.46
C ALA A 471 3.62 11.62 -7.16
N ASN A 472 2.28 11.59 -7.05
CA ASN A 472 1.56 11.98 -5.83
C ASN A 472 2.01 11.16 -4.63
N TYR A 473 1.94 9.83 -4.71
CA TYR A 473 2.28 8.96 -3.57
C TYR A 473 3.77 8.96 -3.23
N LEU A 474 4.65 9.21 -4.20
CA LEU A 474 6.08 9.43 -3.94
C LEU A 474 6.34 10.78 -3.28
N ALA A 475 5.67 11.84 -3.71
CA ALA A 475 5.76 13.17 -3.10
C ALA A 475 5.21 13.17 -1.66
N GLU A 476 4.11 12.44 -1.40
CA GLU A 476 3.59 12.23 -0.05
C GLU A 476 4.61 11.53 0.86
N LYS A 477 5.44 10.64 0.31
CA LYS A 477 6.57 10.05 1.04
C LYS A 477 7.77 10.98 1.19
N GLY A 478 7.80 12.12 0.51
CA GLY A 478 8.87 13.11 0.59
C GLY A 478 9.99 12.93 -0.42
N TYR A 479 9.77 12.23 -1.54
CA TYR A 479 10.75 12.11 -2.63
C TYR A 479 10.76 13.34 -3.54
N PRO A 480 11.93 13.77 -4.04
CA PRO A 480 12.04 14.74 -5.15
C PRO A 480 11.68 14.04 -6.47
N VAL A 481 10.43 14.24 -6.91
CA VAL A 481 9.89 13.62 -8.13
C VAL A 481 9.90 14.62 -9.29
N THR A 482 10.37 14.18 -10.45
CA THR A 482 10.24 14.92 -11.71
C THR A 482 9.41 14.09 -12.70
N VAL A 483 8.36 14.68 -13.24
CA VAL A 483 7.51 14.08 -14.27
C VAL A 483 7.88 14.69 -15.62
N PHE A 484 8.31 13.85 -16.56
CA PHE A 484 8.66 14.23 -17.94
C PHE A 484 7.49 13.90 -18.86
N ASP A 485 7.10 14.85 -19.71
CA ASP A 485 6.09 14.61 -20.76
C ASP A 485 6.51 15.28 -22.07
N LYS A 486 6.26 14.59 -23.18
CA LYS A 486 6.53 15.12 -24.52
C LYS A 486 5.58 16.25 -24.92
N ASN A 487 4.41 16.30 -24.33
CA ASN A 487 3.38 17.29 -24.60
C ASN A 487 3.61 18.59 -23.80
N GLU A 488 2.96 19.65 -24.19
CA GLU A 488 3.08 20.97 -23.57
C GLU A 488 2.46 21.03 -22.16
N LYS A 489 1.36 20.28 -21.94
CA LYS A 489 0.62 20.27 -20.68
C LYS A 489 0.59 18.85 -20.07
N PRO A 490 0.64 18.76 -18.75
CA PRO A 490 0.39 17.48 -18.07
C PRO A 490 -1.10 17.09 -18.18
N GLY A 491 -1.41 15.80 -17.97
CA GLY A 491 -2.76 15.26 -18.02
C GLY A 491 -2.90 14.04 -18.93
N GLY A 492 -2.01 13.92 -19.94
CA GLY A 492 -2.05 12.81 -20.88
C GLY A 492 -3.42 12.74 -21.59
N MET A 493 -4.05 11.56 -21.63
CA MET A 493 -5.38 11.40 -22.28
C MET A 493 -6.49 12.21 -21.59
N LEU A 494 -6.35 12.61 -20.35
CA LEU A 494 -7.30 13.51 -19.66
C LEU A 494 -7.31 14.91 -20.27
N GLU A 495 -6.14 15.38 -20.71
CA GLU A 495 -6.00 16.69 -21.38
C GLU A 495 -6.27 16.59 -22.87
N TYR A 496 -5.69 15.59 -23.55
CA TYR A 496 -5.62 15.53 -25.00
C TYR A 496 -6.67 14.62 -25.66
N GLY A 497 -7.19 13.61 -24.93
CA GLY A 497 -8.12 12.62 -25.47
C GLY A 497 -9.57 12.82 -25.02
N ILE A 498 -9.78 13.09 -23.72
CA ILE A 498 -11.13 13.28 -23.18
C ILE A 498 -11.67 14.65 -23.61
N PRO A 499 -12.86 14.72 -24.25
CA PRO A 499 -13.45 16.01 -24.65
C PRO A 499 -13.77 16.90 -23.45
N ARG A 500 -13.68 18.21 -23.66
CA ARG A 500 -13.96 19.22 -22.63
C ARG A 500 -15.37 19.12 -22.06
N PHE A 501 -16.36 18.78 -22.87
CA PHE A 501 -17.76 18.62 -22.42
C PHE A 501 -17.97 17.41 -21.48
N ARG A 502 -16.94 16.54 -21.33
CA ARG A 502 -16.90 15.47 -20.33
C ARG A 502 -16.02 15.81 -19.14
N LEU A 503 -14.87 16.45 -19.38
CA LEU A 503 -13.92 16.86 -18.35
C LEU A 503 -13.42 18.27 -18.67
N GLU A 504 -13.91 19.25 -17.92
CA GLU A 504 -13.44 20.62 -18.04
C GLU A 504 -11.95 20.72 -17.66
N LYS A 505 -11.14 21.39 -18.48
CA LYS A 505 -9.68 21.42 -18.30
C LYS A 505 -9.26 22.20 -17.05
N ASP A 506 -10.07 23.17 -16.62
CA ASP A 506 -9.82 23.89 -15.37
C ASP A 506 -9.92 22.97 -14.14
N VAL A 507 -10.84 22.01 -14.16
CA VAL A 507 -10.98 20.98 -13.11
C VAL A 507 -9.75 20.09 -13.08
N LEU A 508 -9.29 19.63 -14.25
CA LEU A 508 -8.07 18.83 -14.35
C LEU A 508 -6.84 19.60 -13.85
N ASN A 509 -6.66 20.82 -14.31
CA ASN A 509 -5.53 21.66 -13.93
C ASN A 509 -5.50 21.93 -12.43
N ALA A 510 -6.66 22.20 -11.82
CA ALA A 510 -6.76 22.42 -10.39
C ALA A 510 -6.35 21.19 -9.56
N GLU A 511 -6.61 19.96 -10.02
CA GLU A 511 -6.13 18.75 -9.35
C GLU A 511 -4.64 18.50 -9.59
N ILE A 512 -4.10 18.88 -10.76
CA ILE A 512 -2.65 18.80 -11.05
C ILE A 512 -1.87 19.82 -10.22
N ASP A 513 -2.41 21.00 -9.98
CA ASP A 513 -1.76 22.04 -9.17
C ASP A 513 -1.45 21.55 -7.75
N VAL A 514 -2.29 20.67 -7.18
CA VAL A 514 -2.02 20.02 -5.88
C VAL A 514 -0.68 19.28 -5.89
N LEU A 515 -0.36 18.57 -6.98
CA LEU A 515 0.90 17.86 -7.09
C LEU A 515 2.08 18.83 -7.14
N SER A 516 1.92 19.94 -7.84
CA SER A 516 2.95 21.00 -7.91
C SER A 516 3.19 21.60 -6.53
N GLU A 517 2.13 21.84 -5.76
CA GLU A 517 2.25 22.33 -4.38
C GLU A 517 2.88 21.31 -3.42
N MET A 518 2.71 20.00 -3.69
CA MET A 518 3.43 18.94 -2.99
C MET A 518 4.91 18.83 -3.37
N GLY A 519 5.38 19.65 -4.33
CA GLY A 519 6.78 19.69 -4.79
C GLY A 519 7.11 18.81 -5.98
N VAL A 520 6.11 18.22 -6.65
CA VAL A 520 6.31 17.51 -7.92
C VAL A 520 6.71 18.51 -9.02
N LYS A 521 7.78 18.23 -9.74
CA LYS A 521 8.22 19.01 -10.88
C LYS A 521 7.70 18.42 -12.18
N PHE A 522 7.14 19.25 -13.05
CA PHE A 522 6.73 18.87 -14.40
C PHE A 522 7.69 19.45 -15.43
N GLU A 523 8.33 18.59 -16.20
CA GLU A 523 9.20 18.93 -17.33
C GLU A 523 8.47 18.53 -18.62
N CYS A 524 7.63 19.45 -19.09
CA CYS A 524 6.86 19.29 -20.33
C CYS A 524 7.68 19.66 -21.56
N CYS A 525 7.21 19.28 -22.76
CA CYS A 525 7.93 19.39 -24.02
C CYS A 525 9.28 18.64 -24.04
N VAL A 526 9.42 17.60 -23.23
CA VAL A 526 10.61 16.74 -23.16
C VAL A 526 10.26 15.31 -23.51
N GLU A 527 10.68 14.84 -24.66
CA GLU A 527 10.49 13.46 -25.09
C GLU A 527 11.68 12.61 -24.62
N VAL A 528 11.46 11.80 -23.59
CA VAL A 528 12.47 10.85 -23.12
C VAL A 528 12.69 9.76 -24.18
N GLY A 529 13.96 9.49 -24.52
CA GLY A 529 14.35 8.65 -25.65
C GLY A 529 14.78 9.47 -26.87
N LYS A 530 14.42 10.75 -26.94
CA LYS A 530 14.79 11.65 -28.03
C LYS A 530 15.58 12.87 -27.53
N ASP A 531 14.99 13.70 -26.67
CA ASP A 531 15.61 14.92 -26.14
C ASP A 531 16.56 14.58 -24.98
N ILE A 532 16.23 13.59 -24.18
CA ILE A 532 17.04 13.04 -23.10
C ILE A 532 16.81 11.52 -23.02
N THR A 533 17.85 10.75 -22.71
CA THR A 533 17.75 9.29 -22.57
C THR A 533 17.64 8.87 -21.09
N LEU A 534 17.21 7.62 -20.83
CA LEU A 534 17.23 7.04 -19.49
C LEU A 534 18.64 7.04 -18.89
N ASP A 535 19.67 6.78 -19.73
CA ASP A 535 21.07 6.81 -19.28
C ASP A 535 21.53 8.22 -18.89
N ASN A 536 21.08 9.24 -19.60
CA ASN A 536 21.34 10.62 -19.20
C ASN A 536 20.66 10.96 -17.87
N LEU A 537 19.43 10.47 -17.65
CA LEU A 537 18.73 10.66 -16.39
C LEU A 537 19.44 9.93 -15.24
N ARG A 538 19.92 8.68 -15.44
CA ARG A 538 20.76 7.97 -14.47
C ARG A 538 22.03 8.77 -14.13
N ALA A 539 22.71 9.30 -15.14
CA ALA A 539 23.89 10.14 -14.94
C ALA A 539 23.57 11.45 -14.18
N ASN A 540 22.34 11.94 -14.26
CA ASN A 540 21.84 13.11 -13.51
C ASN A 540 21.36 12.75 -12.09
N GLY A 541 21.55 11.48 -11.66
CA GLY A 541 21.27 11.01 -10.30
C GLY A 541 19.85 10.50 -10.07
N TYR A 542 19.05 10.25 -11.11
CA TYR A 542 17.78 9.56 -10.96
C TYR A 542 18.01 8.06 -10.72
N GLN A 543 17.39 7.52 -9.69
CA GLN A 543 17.63 6.15 -9.21
C GLN A 543 16.57 5.15 -9.68
N ALA A 544 15.36 5.62 -9.99
CA ALA A 544 14.28 4.79 -10.49
C ALA A 544 13.40 5.54 -11.48
N PHE A 545 12.74 4.77 -12.36
CA PHE A 545 11.93 5.27 -13.46
C PHE A 545 10.55 4.61 -13.44
N TYR A 546 9.50 5.42 -13.41
CA TYR A 546 8.14 4.95 -13.61
C TYR A 546 7.66 5.33 -14.99
N VAL A 547 7.49 4.35 -15.89
CA VAL A 547 7.11 4.60 -17.28
C VAL A 547 5.61 4.41 -17.46
N ALA A 548 4.91 5.47 -17.85
CA ALA A 548 3.46 5.56 -17.93
C ALA A 548 3.02 6.41 -19.14
N VAL A 549 3.65 6.19 -20.31
CA VAL A 549 3.40 6.99 -21.53
C VAL A 549 2.05 6.71 -22.20
N GLY A 550 1.31 5.69 -21.74
CA GLY A 550 -0.05 5.38 -22.20
C GLY A 550 -0.14 4.87 -23.63
N CYS A 551 -1.38 4.85 -24.17
CA CYS A 551 -1.70 4.46 -25.54
C CYS A 551 -2.17 5.68 -26.33
N GLN A 552 -1.25 6.48 -26.85
CA GLN A 552 -1.57 7.74 -27.53
C GLN A 552 -1.67 7.61 -29.07
N GLY A 553 -1.36 6.45 -29.63
CA GLY A 553 -1.50 6.19 -31.07
C GLY A 553 -2.85 5.64 -31.43
N GLY A 554 -3.50 6.13 -32.47
CA GLY A 554 -4.66 5.49 -33.04
C GLY A 554 -4.29 4.20 -33.80
N ARG A 555 -5.26 3.33 -34.03
CA ARG A 555 -5.12 2.15 -34.88
C ARG A 555 -5.81 2.37 -36.20
N ASN A 556 -5.18 1.91 -37.28
CA ASN A 556 -5.72 1.90 -38.59
C ASN A 556 -6.46 0.57 -38.90
N ALA A 557 -7.51 0.63 -39.73
CA ALA A 557 -8.23 -0.56 -40.18
C ALA A 557 -7.46 -1.35 -41.25
N ASN A 558 -6.44 -0.72 -41.83
CA ASN A 558 -5.66 -1.23 -42.96
C ASN A 558 -6.55 -1.55 -44.19
N VAL A 559 -7.47 -0.65 -44.48
CA VAL A 559 -8.37 -0.74 -45.65
C VAL A 559 -7.93 0.21 -46.79
N PRO A 560 -8.20 -0.11 -48.04
CA PRO A 560 -7.89 0.80 -49.14
C PRO A 560 -8.47 2.19 -48.95
N GLY A 561 -7.70 3.23 -49.26
CA GLY A 561 -8.13 4.62 -49.17
C GLY A 561 -8.04 5.27 -47.79
N GLU A 562 -7.54 4.55 -46.81
CA GLU A 562 -7.46 5.07 -45.40
C GLU A 562 -6.47 6.21 -45.23
N ASP A 563 -5.56 6.43 -46.16
CA ASP A 563 -4.57 7.49 -46.21
C ASP A 563 -5.08 8.81 -46.86
N ALA A 564 -6.34 8.84 -47.29
CA ALA A 564 -6.93 10.00 -47.97
C ALA A 564 -7.17 11.19 -47.02
N GLY A 565 -7.16 12.40 -47.58
CA GLY A 565 -7.56 13.62 -46.85
C GLY A 565 -9.01 13.53 -46.38
N GLY A 566 -9.26 13.72 -45.10
CA GLY A 566 -10.57 13.58 -44.45
C GLY A 566 -10.70 12.29 -43.66
N VAL A 567 -9.69 11.39 -43.70
CA VAL A 567 -9.57 10.27 -42.75
C VAL A 567 -8.69 10.66 -41.56
N TRP A 568 -9.17 10.35 -40.36
CA TRP A 568 -8.45 10.60 -39.11
C TRP A 568 -8.52 9.37 -38.22
N THR A 569 -7.52 9.15 -37.39
CA THR A 569 -7.74 8.30 -36.22
C THR A 569 -8.55 9.07 -35.17
N GLY A 570 -9.40 8.38 -34.42
CA GLY A 570 -10.22 9.03 -33.40
C GLY A 570 -9.38 9.78 -32.37
N VAL A 571 -8.20 9.21 -32.00
CA VAL A 571 -7.27 9.81 -31.04
C VAL A 571 -6.70 11.13 -31.58
N ASP A 572 -6.21 11.14 -32.83
CA ASP A 572 -5.64 12.36 -33.45
C ASP A 572 -6.70 13.44 -33.61
N PHE A 573 -7.93 13.06 -33.99
CA PHE A 573 -9.04 14.02 -34.10
C PHE A 573 -9.38 14.65 -32.74
N LEU A 574 -9.53 13.83 -31.68
CA LEU A 574 -9.78 14.36 -30.31
C LEU A 574 -8.63 15.24 -29.83
N HIS A 575 -7.39 14.84 -30.07
CA HIS A 575 -6.22 15.63 -29.73
C HIS A 575 -6.24 17.00 -30.43
N GLN A 576 -6.54 17.02 -31.74
CA GLN A 576 -6.63 18.27 -32.52
C GLN A 576 -7.74 19.20 -32.00
N VAL A 577 -8.93 18.68 -31.70
CA VAL A 577 -10.05 19.49 -31.20
C VAL A 577 -9.80 19.99 -29.79
N ASN A 578 -9.23 19.15 -28.89
CA ASN A 578 -8.93 19.59 -27.54
C ASN A 578 -7.84 20.70 -27.47
N GLN A 579 -6.95 20.73 -28.45
CA GLN A 579 -5.97 21.82 -28.57
C GLN A 579 -6.50 23.06 -29.30
N ASN A 580 -7.44 22.88 -30.21
CA ASN A 580 -8.01 23.94 -31.02
C ASN A 580 -9.50 23.70 -31.27
N GLU A 581 -10.35 24.28 -30.42
CA GLU A 581 -11.80 24.19 -30.52
C GLU A 581 -12.37 24.83 -31.81
N GLU A 582 -11.58 25.61 -32.55
CA GLU A 582 -11.97 26.15 -33.86
C GLU A 582 -11.87 25.11 -34.99
N THR A 583 -11.37 23.91 -34.69
CA THR A 583 -11.32 22.80 -35.65
C THR A 583 -12.73 22.51 -36.18
N LYS A 584 -12.92 22.53 -37.49
CA LYS A 584 -14.22 22.31 -38.14
C LYS A 584 -14.17 21.06 -39.00
N LEU A 585 -15.27 20.33 -38.99
CA LEU A 585 -15.61 19.28 -39.96
C LEU A 585 -16.72 19.78 -40.89
N GLU A 586 -16.44 19.81 -42.16
CA GLU A 586 -17.42 20.12 -43.17
C GLU A 586 -18.07 18.86 -43.71
N GLY A 587 -19.38 18.88 -43.94
CA GLY A 587 -20.13 17.77 -44.51
C GLY A 587 -20.49 16.67 -43.50
N ARG A 588 -20.72 15.45 -44.02
CA ARG A 588 -21.14 14.28 -43.25
C ARG A 588 -19.91 13.54 -42.67
N THR A 589 -20.04 13.01 -41.49
CA THR A 589 -18.96 12.26 -40.82
C THR A 589 -19.41 10.84 -40.48
N VAL A 590 -18.59 9.88 -40.83
CA VAL A 590 -18.73 8.49 -40.41
C VAL A 590 -17.68 8.16 -39.37
N VAL A 591 -18.11 7.64 -38.22
CA VAL A 591 -17.23 7.14 -37.14
C VAL A 591 -17.26 5.63 -37.14
N ILE A 592 -16.09 5.01 -37.12
CA ILE A 592 -15.93 3.54 -37.09
C ILE A 592 -15.41 3.11 -35.70
N GLY A 593 -16.23 2.35 -34.98
CA GLY A 593 -15.88 1.77 -33.68
C GLY A 593 -17.05 1.77 -32.70
N GLY A 594 -17.02 0.87 -31.68
CA GLY A 594 -18.11 0.65 -30.73
C GLY A 594 -17.77 0.95 -29.27
N GLY A 595 -16.59 1.48 -28.99
CA GLY A 595 -16.14 1.82 -27.61
C GLY A 595 -16.44 3.28 -27.22
N ASN A 596 -16.24 3.61 -25.95
CA ASN A 596 -16.46 4.96 -25.40
C ASN A 596 -15.70 6.04 -26.19
N VAL A 597 -14.48 5.74 -26.68
CA VAL A 597 -13.72 6.65 -27.53
C VAL A 597 -14.46 6.98 -28.83
N ALA A 598 -15.13 6.00 -29.42
CA ALA A 598 -15.91 6.23 -30.65
C ALA A 598 -17.14 7.12 -30.37
N ILE A 599 -17.77 6.97 -29.21
CA ILE A 599 -18.84 7.86 -28.76
C ILE A 599 -18.33 9.29 -28.57
N ASP A 600 -17.19 9.45 -27.86
CA ASP A 600 -16.56 10.76 -27.66
C ASP A 600 -16.20 11.43 -28.99
N VAL A 601 -15.67 10.65 -29.95
CA VAL A 601 -15.34 11.13 -31.29
C VAL A 601 -16.61 11.59 -32.03
N ALA A 602 -17.70 10.80 -32.01
CA ALA A 602 -18.94 11.13 -32.68
C ALA A 602 -19.58 12.39 -32.09
N ARG A 603 -19.67 12.51 -30.77
CA ARG A 603 -20.18 13.68 -30.06
C ARG A 603 -19.33 14.92 -30.33
N THR A 604 -18.00 14.75 -30.40
CA THR A 604 -17.05 15.82 -30.75
C THR A 604 -17.23 16.26 -32.21
N ALA A 605 -17.44 15.33 -33.15
CA ALA A 605 -17.66 15.63 -34.55
C ALA A 605 -18.95 16.48 -34.76
N THR A 606 -20.02 16.16 -33.99
CA THR A 606 -21.26 16.98 -33.97
C THR A 606 -20.96 18.42 -33.59
N ARG A 607 -20.15 18.63 -32.52
CA ARG A 607 -19.75 19.96 -32.03
C ARG A 607 -18.80 20.67 -32.99
N ALA A 608 -17.96 19.92 -33.69
CA ALA A 608 -17.03 20.46 -34.69
C ALA A 608 -17.76 20.93 -35.98
N GLY A 609 -19.07 20.76 -36.06
CA GLY A 609 -19.88 21.34 -37.14
C GLY A 609 -20.23 20.36 -38.28
N SER A 610 -19.99 19.05 -38.09
CA SER A 610 -20.46 18.04 -39.04
C SER A 610 -21.98 18.14 -39.25
N SER A 611 -22.43 18.09 -40.50
CA SER A 611 -23.85 18.22 -40.83
C SER A 611 -24.67 17.00 -40.43
N GLU A 612 -24.05 15.83 -40.38
CA GLU A 612 -24.65 14.55 -39.98
C GLU A 612 -23.50 13.66 -39.45
N VAL A 613 -23.73 12.96 -38.35
CA VAL A 613 -22.78 12.03 -37.76
C VAL A 613 -23.42 10.65 -37.62
N SER A 614 -22.81 9.66 -38.25
CA SER A 614 -23.21 8.25 -38.20
C SER A 614 -22.09 7.41 -37.65
N LEU A 615 -22.36 6.61 -36.62
CA LEU A 615 -21.40 5.70 -36.00
C LEU A 615 -21.73 4.28 -36.43
N TYR A 616 -20.71 3.55 -36.88
CA TYR A 616 -20.79 2.14 -37.29
C TYR A 616 -19.88 1.29 -36.44
N CYS A 617 -20.40 0.18 -35.90
CA CYS A 617 -19.62 -0.74 -35.08
C CYS A 617 -19.94 -2.21 -35.45
N LEU A 618 -19.02 -3.09 -35.08
CA LEU A 618 -19.13 -4.54 -35.34
C LEU A 618 -20.21 -5.19 -34.48
N GLU A 619 -20.33 -4.70 -33.24
CA GLU A 619 -21.15 -5.28 -32.19
C GLU A 619 -22.65 -4.98 -32.39
N GLY A 620 -23.49 -5.84 -31.85
CA GLY A 620 -24.89 -5.56 -31.62
C GLY A 620 -25.07 -4.55 -30.47
N ARG A 621 -26.22 -3.93 -30.33
CA ARG A 621 -26.50 -2.88 -29.32
C ARG A 621 -26.21 -3.35 -27.90
N ASP A 622 -26.58 -4.55 -27.56
CA ASP A 622 -26.50 -5.18 -26.25
C ASP A 622 -25.10 -5.65 -25.83
N ILE A 623 -24.19 -5.77 -26.80
CA ILE A 623 -22.80 -6.17 -26.58
C ILE A 623 -21.79 -5.08 -26.98
N MET A 624 -22.27 -3.89 -27.28
CA MET A 624 -21.45 -2.75 -27.64
C MET A 624 -20.57 -2.35 -26.43
N PRO A 625 -19.23 -2.16 -26.59
CA PRO A 625 -18.35 -1.86 -25.47
C PRO A 625 -18.57 -0.50 -24.80
N ALA A 626 -19.19 0.45 -25.50
CA ALA A 626 -19.54 1.77 -24.96
C ALA A 626 -20.64 1.63 -23.88
N ALA A 627 -20.53 2.42 -22.80
CA ALA A 627 -21.54 2.47 -21.76
C ALA A 627 -22.90 2.89 -22.33
N GLU A 628 -23.99 2.26 -21.85
CA GLU A 628 -25.35 2.50 -22.36
C GLU A 628 -25.75 3.98 -22.24
N GLU A 629 -25.45 4.61 -21.11
CA GLU A 629 -25.71 6.04 -20.87
C GLU A 629 -25.00 6.92 -21.93
N GLU A 630 -23.76 6.61 -22.30
CA GLU A 630 -23.01 7.36 -23.31
C GLU A 630 -23.59 7.15 -24.71
N GLN A 631 -24.08 5.94 -25.01
CA GLN A 631 -24.80 5.67 -26.27
C GLN A 631 -26.09 6.50 -26.36
N GLU A 632 -26.87 6.53 -25.28
CA GLU A 632 -28.11 7.32 -25.21
C GLU A 632 -27.83 8.83 -25.35
N GLU A 633 -26.81 9.35 -24.66
CA GLU A 633 -26.41 10.75 -24.80
C GLU A 633 -26.00 11.10 -26.23
N ALA A 634 -25.27 10.24 -26.93
CA ALA A 634 -24.89 10.45 -28.32
C ALA A 634 -26.10 10.51 -29.23
N GLU A 635 -27.09 9.60 -29.07
CA GLU A 635 -28.33 9.60 -29.82
C GLU A 635 -29.19 10.85 -29.56
N LEU A 636 -29.26 11.30 -28.30
CA LEU A 636 -29.93 12.55 -27.92
C LEU A 636 -29.26 13.78 -28.56
N GLU A 637 -27.97 13.74 -28.80
CA GLU A 637 -27.20 14.76 -29.49
C GLU A 637 -27.29 14.67 -31.02
N GLY A 638 -28.00 13.67 -31.56
CA GLY A 638 -28.26 13.51 -33.00
C GLY A 638 -27.31 12.60 -33.73
N VAL A 639 -26.48 11.80 -33.02
CA VAL A 639 -25.66 10.74 -33.63
C VAL A 639 -26.54 9.54 -33.95
N THR A 640 -26.42 8.99 -35.15
CA THR A 640 -27.09 7.75 -35.53
C THR A 640 -26.14 6.54 -35.37
N ILE A 641 -26.53 5.57 -34.55
CA ILE A 641 -25.72 4.37 -34.30
C ILE A 641 -26.18 3.18 -35.15
N HIS A 642 -25.28 2.59 -35.91
CA HIS A 642 -25.51 1.46 -36.78
C HIS A 642 -24.67 0.24 -36.34
N ASN A 643 -25.33 -0.76 -35.85
CA ASN A 643 -24.69 -1.99 -35.35
C ASN A 643 -24.48 -3.07 -36.43
N GLY A 644 -23.44 -3.87 -36.29
CA GLY A 644 -23.16 -5.02 -37.12
C GLY A 644 -22.51 -4.68 -38.48
N TRP A 645 -21.67 -3.62 -38.51
CA TRP A 645 -20.97 -3.22 -39.75
C TRP A 645 -19.49 -2.93 -39.48
N GLY A 646 -18.64 -3.38 -40.42
CA GLY A 646 -17.20 -3.12 -40.40
C GLY A 646 -16.69 -2.44 -41.65
N PRO A 647 -15.56 -1.73 -41.63
CA PRO A 647 -15.02 -1.05 -42.79
C PRO A 647 -14.45 -2.03 -43.82
N LYS A 648 -14.65 -1.77 -45.11
CA LYS A 648 -14.06 -2.51 -46.21
C LYS A 648 -13.14 -1.64 -47.06
N GLU A 649 -13.56 -0.41 -47.40
CA GLU A 649 -12.82 0.47 -48.30
C GLU A 649 -13.31 1.91 -48.10
N VAL A 650 -12.39 2.86 -48.07
CA VAL A 650 -12.70 4.30 -48.13
C VAL A 650 -12.66 4.73 -49.60
N LEU A 651 -13.80 5.27 -50.06
CA LEU A 651 -13.92 5.79 -51.39
C LEU A 651 -13.34 7.19 -51.50
N THR A 652 -12.50 7.44 -52.45
CA THR A 652 -11.80 8.71 -52.63
C THR A 652 -12.02 9.31 -54.02
N GLU A 653 -12.04 10.63 -54.08
CA GLU A 653 -12.04 11.45 -55.29
C GLU A 653 -11.05 12.57 -55.11
N ASP A 654 -10.11 12.77 -56.02
CA ASP A 654 -9.05 13.76 -55.98
C ASP A 654 -8.21 13.72 -54.63
N GLY A 655 -8.01 12.51 -54.08
CA GLY A 655 -7.24 12.29 -52.84
C GLY A 655 -7.98 12.63 -51.54
N ARG A 656 -9.30 12.89 -51.60
CA ARG A 656 -10.16 13.17 -50.45
C ARG A 656 -11.29 12.13 -50.34
N VAL A 657 -11.80 11.97 -49.13
CA VAL A 657 -12.92 11.08 -48.83
C VAL A 657 -14.18 11.57 -49.57
N LYS A 658 -14.87 10.61 -50.19
CA LYS A 658 -16.18 10.75 -50.82
C LYS A 658 -17.22 9.83 -50.18
N GLY A 659 -16.79 8.81 -49.48
CA GLY A 659 -17.63 7.83 -48.83
C GLY A 659 -16.84 6.64 -48.27
N ILE A 660 -17.56 5.70 -47.72
CA ILE A 660 -17.00 4.46 -47.18
C ILE A 660 -17.89 3.26 -47.58
N VAL A 661 -17.25 2.15 -47.94
CA VAL A 661 -17.94 0.90 -48.10
C VAL A 661 -17.80 0.09 -46.82
N LEU A 662 -18.93 -0.39 -46.33
CA LEU A 662 -19.00 -1.21 -45.12
C LEU A 662 -19.50 -2.61 -45.48
N LYS A 663 -19.06 -3.62 -44.74
CA LYS A 663 -19.46 -5.02 -44.87
C LYS A 663 -20.14 -5.49 -43.59
N LYS A 664 -21.14 -6.34 -43.74
CA LYS A 664 -21.92 -6.87 -42.61
C LYS A 664 -21.06 -7.74 -41.73
N CYS A 665 -21.00 -7.45 -40.44
CA CYS A 665 -20.41 -8.30 -39.42
C CYS A 665 -21.43 -9.36 -39.00
N THR A 666 -21.07 -10.65 -39.12
CA THR A 666 -21.93 -11.78 -38.78
C THR A 666 -21.63 -12.33 -37.38
N SER A 667 -20.39 -12.21 -36.91
CA SER A 667 -19.96 -12.56 -35.57
C SER A 667 -18.79 -11.68 -35.17
N VAL A 668 -18.75 -11.22 -33.91
CA VAL A 668 -17.63 -10.44 -33.35
C VAL A 668 -16.63 -11.32 -32.63
N PHE A 669 -17.11 -12.41 -32.02
CA PHE A 669 -16.31 -13.31 -31.20
C PHE A 669 -16.39 -14.74 -31.78
N ASP A 670 -15.29 -15.46 -31.64
CA ASP A 670 -15.26 -16.89 -31.98
C ASP A 670 -15.96 -17.74 -30.88
N GLU A 671 -16.05 -19.05 -31.10
CA GLU A 671 -16.66 -20.01 -30.18
C GLU A 671 -15.99 -20.04 -28.79
N THR A 672 -14.78 -19.53 -28.69
CA THR A 672 -14.04 -19.41 -27.39
C THR A 672 -14.21 -18.08 -26.72
N GLY A 673 -15.02 -17.16 -27.26
CA GLY A 673 -15.22 -15.81 -26.76
C GLY A 673 -14.07 -14.84 -27.08
N ARG A 674 -13.17 -15.19 -28.00
CA ARG A 674 -12.09 -14.30 -28.43
C ARG A 674 -12.55 -13.41 -29.57
N PHE A 675 -12.11 -12.16 -29.57
CA PHE A 675 -12.37 -11.20 -30.65
C PHE A 675 -11.76 -11.73 -31.95
N ASN A 676 -12.64 -12.12 -32.88
CA ASN A 676 -12.32 -12.66 -34.19
C ASN A 676 -13.50 -12.43 -35.16
N PRO A 677 -13.68 -11.19 -35.64
CA PRO A 677 -14.87 -10.82 -36.40
C PRO A 677 -14.96 -11.52 -37.74
N GLU A 678 -16.13 -12.06 -38.02
CA GLU A 678 -16.51 -12.67 -39.33
C GLU A 678 -17.46 -11.74 -40.08
N TYR A 679 -17.36 -11.77 -41.42
CA TYR A 679 -18.07 -10.87 -42.28
C TYR A 679 -18.76 -11.59 -43.42
N ASP A 680 -19.93 -11.09 -43.85
CA ASP A 680 -20.50 -11.39 -45.16
C ASP A 680 -19.94 -10.39 -46.19
N GLU A 681 -19.04 -10.87 -47.03
CA GLU A 681 -18.38 -10.05 -48.06
C GLU A 681 -19.34 -9.64 -49.21
N ASN A 682 -20.56 -10.18 -49.25
CA ASN A 682 -21.57 -9.85 -50.26
C ASN A 682 -22.64 -8.89 -49.75
N ASP A 683 -22.79 -8.77 -48.42
CA ASP A 683 -23.72 -7.79 -47.81
C ASP A 683 -22.96 -6.50 -47.52
N LEU A 684 -23.03 -5.58 -48.49
CA LEU A 684 -22.27 -4.33 -48.48
C LEU A 684 -23.21 -3.15 -48.53
N ILE A 685 -22.85 -2.10 -47.78
CA ILE A 685 -23.46 -0.77 -47.89
C ILE A 685 -22.40 0.27 -48.24
N THR A 686 -22.81 1.25 -49.02
CA THR A 686 -21.98 2.41 -49.33
C THR A 686 -22.60 3.62 -48.65
N VAL A 687 -21.79 4.33 -47.85
CA VAL A 687 -22.21 5.55 -47.13
C VAL A 687 -21.41 6.72 -47.70
N GLU A 688 -22.10 7.71 -48.25
CA GLU A 688 -21.44 8.94 -48.69
C GLU A 688 -21.10 9.81 -47.51
N CYS A 689 -19.83 10.25 -47.39
CA CYS A 689 -19.37 11.15 -46.35
C CYS A 689 -18.12 11.89 -46.82
N GLU A 690 -17.84 13.00 -46.17
CA GLU A 690 -16.66 13.83 -46.39
C GLU A 690 -15.56 13.56 -45.38
N ASN A 691 -15.90 12.93 -44.21
CA ASN A 691 -14.96 12.58 -43.16
C ASN A 691 -15.18 11.15 -42.65
N VAL A 692 -14.07 10.45 -42.36
CA VAL A 692 -14.07 9.12 -41.73
C VAL A 692 -13.15 9.16 -40.52
N LEU A 693 -13.71 8.85 -39.32
CA LEU A 693 -12.99 8.87 -38.06
C LEU A 693 -12.85 7.44 -37.51
N MET A 694 -11.62 6.87 -37.59
CA MET A 694 -11.34 5.52 -37.20
C MET A 694 -11.07 5.42 -35.69
N SER A 695 -12.01 4.84 -34.93
CA SER A 695 -11.96 4.70 -33.46
C SER A 695 -11.91 3.22 -33.03
N ILE A 696 -11.06 2.42 -33.71
CA ILE A 696 -10.96 0.95 -33.60
C ILE A 696 -9.86 0.48 -32.66
N GLY A 697 -9.48 1.30 -31.69
CA GLY A 697 -8.52 1.01 -30.65
C GLY A 697 -7.32 1.94 -30.65
N GLN A 698 -6.46 1.70 -29.68
CA GLN A 698 -5.28 2.52 -29.41
C GLN A 698 -4.01 1.67 -29.42
N SER A 699 -2.85 2.31 -29.57
CA SER A 699 -1.54 1.67 -29.57
C SER A 699 -0.53 2.46 -28.75
N ILE A 700 0.46 1.73 -28.20
CA ILE A 700 1.57 2.32 -27.46
C ILE A 700 2.60 2.83 -28.46
N GLN A 701 3.06 4.05 -28.26
CA GLN A 701 4.11 4.67 -29.04
C GLN A 701 5.36 4.80 -28.18
N TRP A 702 6.25 3.81 -28.23
CA TRP A 702 7.47 3.79 -27.43
C TRP A 702 8.54 4.77 -27.93
N GLY A 703 8.56 5.09 -29.22
CA GLY A 703 9.68 5.83 -29.83
C GLY A 703 11.01 5.16 -29.49
N ASN A 704 11.99 5.91 -29.03
CA ASN A 704 13.29 5.40 -28.60
C ASN A 704 13.44 5.32 -27.08
N LEU A 705 12.35 5.44 -26.34
CA LEU A 705 12.35 5.52 -24.86
C LEU A 705 13.08 4.34 -24.21
N LEU A 706 12.79 3.14 -24.66
CA LEU A 706 13.32 1.89 -24.10
C LEU A 706 14.44 1.27 -24.97
N ASP A 707 14.96 2.01 -25.94
CA ASP A 707 16.09 1.55 -26.73
C ASP A 707 17.28 1.24 -25.82
N LYS A 708 17.91 0.09 -26.05
CA LYS A 708 19.04 -0.43 -25.24
C LYS A 708 18.68 -0.79 -23.79
N SER A 709 17.39 -0.77 -23.40
CA SER A 709 16.94 -1.32 -22.12
C SER A 709 16.73 -2.82 -22.21
N ALA A 710 16.70 -3.51 -21.06
CA ALA A 710 16.38 -4.93 -21.00
C ALA A 710 14.85 -5.19 -20.93
N VAL A 711 14.01 -4.16 -21.05
CA VAL A 711 12.55 -4.30 -20.96
C VAL A 711 12.03 -5.18 -22.09
N GLU A 712 11.25 -6.20 -21.72
CA GLU A 712 10.60 -7.11 -22.67
C GLU A 712 9.20 -6.63 -23.02
N PHE A 713 8.76 -6.94 -24.22
CA PHE A 713 7.43 -6.58 -24.72
C PHE A 713 6.59 -7.84 -24.95
N GLY A 714 5.34 -7.76 -24.50
CA GLY A 714 4.35 -8.80 -24.65
C GLY A 714 3.31 -8.52 -25.73
N ARG A 715 2.14 -9.11 -25.58
CA ARG A 715 1.01 -8.94 -26.50
C ARG A 715 0.60 -7.46 -26.61
N GLY A 716 0.35 -7.00 -27.82
CA GLY A 716 -0.05 -5.61 -28.09
C GLY A 716 1.07 -4.59 -27.87
N ASN A 717 2.33 -5.05 -27.89
CA ASN A 717 3.51 -4.21 -27.63
C ASN A 717 3.53 -3.58 -26.23
N GLY A 718 2.79 -4.16 -25.25
CA GLY A 718 2.83 -3.75 -23.84
C GLY A 718 4.11 -4.22 -23.17
N ALA A 719 4.59 -3.48 -22.18
CA ALA A 719 5.75 -3.87 -21.38
C ALA A 719 5.42 -5.05 -20.47
N VAL A 720 6.35 -6.00 -20.35
CA VAL A 720 6.24 -7.13 -19.41
C VAL A 720 6.76 -6.71 -18.05
N ALA A 721 5.96 -6.90 -17.01
CA ALA A 721 6.32 -6.59 -15.63
C ALA A 721 5.68 -7.58 -14.65
N ASP A 722 6.23 -7.64 -13.45
CA ASP A 722 5.64 -8.41 -12.36
C ASP A 722 4.29 -7.79 -11.94
N PRO A 723 3.23 -8.59 -11.79
CA PRO A 723 1.88 -8.07 -11.53
C PRO A 723 1.68 -7.45 -10.15
N LEU A 724 2.54 -7.75 -9.19
CA LEU A 724 2.49 -7.19 -7.85
C LEU A 724 3.36 -5.94 -7.72
N THR A 725 4.56 -5.99 -8.31
CA THR A 725 5.56 -4.94 -8.11
C THR A 725 5.61 -3.93 -9.24
N TYR A 726 5.02 -4.24 -10.39
CA TYR A 726 5.11 -3.44 -11.61
C TYR A 726 6.54 -3.23 -12.12
N GLN A 727 7.52 -3.98 -11.58
CA GLN A 727 8.91 -3.95 -11.99
C GLN A 727 9.09 -4.77 -13.28
N THR A 728 9.81 -4.21 -14.23
CA THR A 728 10.23 -4.92 -15.44
C THR A 728 11.49 -5.76 -15.16
N ASN A 729 11.97 -6.51 -16.15
CA ASN A 729 13.27 -7.17 -16.08
C ASN A 729 14.47 -6.20 -16.14
N GLN A 730 14.25 -4.90 -16.42
CA GLN A 730 15.20 -3.82 -16.15
C GLN A 730 14.96 -3.33 -14.70
N PRO A 731 15.83 -3.60 -13.72
CA PRO A 731 15.52 -3.46 -12.30
C PRO A 731 15.06 -2.08 -11.84
N ASP A 732 15.59 -1.01 -12.43
CA ASP A 732 15.28 0.38 -12.10
C ASP A 732 14.08 0.95 -12.88
N VAL A 733 13.44 0.13 -13.75
CA VAL A 733 12.30 0.52 -14.59
C VAL A 733 11.03 -0.18 -14.13
N PHE A 734 10.06 0.61 -13.73
CA PHE A 734 8.71 0.22 -13.38
C PHE A 734 7.72 0.75 -14.40
N VAL A 735 6.63 0.05 -14.62
CA VAL A 735 5.62 0.44 -15.61
C VAL A 735 4.23 0.44 -15.02
N GLY A 736 3.30 1.20 -15.58
CA GLY A 736 1.89 1.15 -15.17
C GLY A 736 0.97 1.93 -16.09
N GLY A 737 -0.32 1.76 -15.88
CA GLY A 737 -1.34 2.24 -16.81
C GLY A 737 -1.33 1.46 -18.12
N ASP A 738 -1.76 2.09 -19.20
CA ASP A 738 -2.03 1.42 -20.48
C ASP A 738 -0.81 0.75 -21.12
N VAL A 739 0.40 1.18 -20.80
CA VAL A 739 1.64 0.56 -21.31
C VAL A 739 1.85 -0.85 -20.77
N TYR A 740 1.20 -1.19 -19.67
CA TYR A 740 1.25 -2.51 -19.02
C TYR A 740 -0.06 -3.29 -19.23
N THR A 741 -1.20 -2.65 -18.96
CA THR A 741 -2.50 -3.34 -18.95
C THR A 741 -3.24 -3.31 -20.28
N GLY A 742 -2.75 -2.55 -21.27
CA GLY A 742 -3.54 -2.08 -22.40
C GLY A 742 -4.50 -0.95 -21.98
N PRO A 743 -5.24 -0.36 -22.93
CA PRO A 743 -6.16 0.74 -22.65
C PRO A 743 -7.22 0.35 -21.60
N LYS A 744 -7.26 1.10 -20.48
CA LYS A 744 -8.23 0.97 -19.40
C LYS A 744 -8.72 2.35 -18.96
N PHE A 745 -9.52 2.37 -17.89
CA PHE A 745 -10.03 3.62 -17.34
C PHE A 745 -9.02 4.35 -16.44
N ALA A 746 -9.22 5.66 -16.25
CA ALA A 746 -8.35 6.49 -15.44
C ALA A 746 -8.13 5.94 -14.02
N ILE A 747 -9.18 5.37 -13.41
CA ILE A 747 -9.11 4.81 -12.07
C ILE A 747 -8.21 3.56 -11.98
N ASP A 748 -8.14 2.74 -13.05
CA ASP A 748 -7.20 1.61 -13.13
C ASP A 748 -5.76 2.11 -13.21
N ALA A 749 -5.53 3.18 -13.97
CA ALA A 749 -4.22 3.83 -14.09
C ALA A 749 -3.76 4.45 -12.77
N ILE A 750 -4.67 5.10 -12.03
CA ILE A 750 -4.43 5.68 -10.70
C ILE A 750 -4.00 4.58 -9.71
N ALA A 751 -4.72 3.47 -9.68
CA ALA A 751 -4.38 2.32 -8.84
C ALA A 751 -2.98 1.77 -9.14
N ALA A 752 -2.64 1.60 -10.42
CA ALA A 752 -1.31 1.15 -10.84
C ALA A 752 -0.20 2.13 -10.42
N GLY A 753 -0.46 3.45 -10.48
CA GLY A 753 0.49 4.48 -10.02
C GLY A 753 0.80 4.38 -8.53
N LYS A 754 -0.22 4.15 -7.70
CA LYS A 754 -0.06 3.95 -6.26
C LYS A 754 0.85 2.75 -5.97
N GLU A 755 0.59 1.62 -6.61
CA GLU A 755 1.39 0.40 -6.42
C GLU A 755 2.82 0.55 -6.94
N GLY A 756 3.02 1.24 -8.06
CA GLY A 756 4.34 1.59 -8.57
C GLY A 756 5.15 2.42 -7.57
N ALA A 757 4.52 3.41 -6.92
CA ALA A 757 5.17 4.22 -5.90
C ALA A 757 5.64 3.41 -4.69
N VAL A 758 4.86 2.41 -4.26
CA VAL A 758 5.26 1.47 -3.19
C VAL A 758 6.50 0.68 -3.59
N SER A 759 6.54 0.20 -4.83
CA SER A 759 7.68 -0.58 -5.35
C SER A 759 8.95 0.28 -5.47
N ILE A 760 8.82 1.47 -6.00
CA ILE A 760 9.95 2.42 -6.16
C ILE A 760 10.53 2.80 -4.79
N HIS A 761 9.68 3.11 -3.81
CA HIS A 761 10.14 3.39 -2.44
C HIS A 761 11.01 2.25 -1.88
N ARG A 762 10.64 1.00 -2.13
CA ARG A 762 11.42 -0.15 -1.67
C ARG A 762 12.71 -0.35 -2.48
N PHE A 763 12.63 -0.12 -3.79
CA PHE A 763 13.76 -0.33 -4.69
C PHE A 763 14.92 0.62 -4.42
N VAL A 764 14.65 1.89 -4.16
CA VAL A 764 15.71 2.90 -3.95
C VAL A 764 16.39 2.78 -2.59
N HIS A 765 15.89 1.93 -1.69
CA HIS A 765 16.53 1.61 -0.43
C HIS A 765 17.14 0.21 -0.47
N GLU A 766 18.46 0.15 -0.43
CA GLU A 766 19.22 -1.10 -0.52
C GLU A 766 18.77 -2.14 0.51
N GLY A 767 18.69 -3.40 0.10
CA GLY A 767 18.31 -4.53 0.96
C GLY A 767 16.81 -4.62 1.26
N GLN A 768 15.96 -3.75 0.68
CA GLN A 768 14.52 -3.86 0.81
C GLN A 768 13.94 -4.81 -0.25
N SER A 769 13.14 -5.76 0.19
CA SER A 769 12.39 -6.66 -0.69
C SER A 769 11.19 -5.94 -1.29
N LEU A 770 10.91 -6.15 -2.55
CA LEU A 770 9.72 -5.60 -3.21
C LEU A 770 8.43 -6.31 -2.77
N THR A 771 8.52 -7.51 -2.22
CA THR A 771 7.37 -8.37 -1.91
C THR A 771 7.13 -8.57 -0.42
N ILE A 772 8.17 -8.72 0.39
CA ILE A 772 8.02 -9.00 1.83
C ILE A 772 7.28 -7.87 2.56
N GLY A 773 6.21 -8.22 3.26
CA GLY A 773 5.38 -7.26 3.99
C GLY A 773 4.55 -6.35 3.09
N ARG A 774 4.44 -6.63 1.79
CA ARG A 774 3.56 -5.90 0.89
C ARG A 774 2.11 -6.27 1.13
N ASN A 775 1.22 -5.29 1.04
CA ASN A 775 -0.21 -5.55 1.12
C ASN A 775 -0.68 -6.29 -0.14
N ARG A 776 -1.16 -7.52 0.03
CA ARG A 776 -1.68 -8.39 -1.04
C ARG A 776 -3.14 -8.72 -0.80
N ARG A 777 -3.88 -7.84 -0.16
CA ARG A 777 -5.26 -8.08 0.23
C ARG A 777 -6.14 -8.37 -0.97
N GLU A 778 -6.90 -9.45 -0.87
CA GLU A 778 -7.97 -9.78 -1.80
C GLU A 778 -9.31 -9.38 -1.20
N PHE A 779 -10.04 -8.52 -1.92
CA PHE A 779 -11.35 -8.04 -1.51
C PHE A 779 -12.42 -9.03 -1.95
N LYS A 780 -12.85 -9.89 -1.03
CA LYS A 780 -13.96 -10.80 -1.30
C LYS A 780 -15.29 -10.04 -1.18
N GLU A 781 -15.98 -9.90 -2.30
CA GLU A 781 -17.29 -9.27 -2.35
C GLU A 781 -18.31 -10.06 -1.52
N LEU A 782 -19.24 -9.38 -0.87
CA LEU A 782 -20.33 -10.02 -0.16
C LEU A 782 -21.22 -10.83 -1.14
N ASP A 783 -21.77 -11.93 -0.65
CA ASP A 783 -22.65 -12.81 -1.42
C ASP A 783 -24.08 -12.25 -1.45
N LYS A 784 -24.40 -11.54 -2.54
CA LYS A 784 -25.72 -10.90 -2.73
C LYS A 784 -26.86 -11.90 -2.87
N GLU A 785 -26.61 -13.11 -3.35
CA GLU A 785 -27.64 -14.14 -3.54
C GLU A 785 -28.11 -14.72 -2.21
N ASN A 786 -27.21 -14.76 -1.22
CA ASN A 786 -27.49 -15.27 0.12
C ASN A 786 -27.87 -14.18 1.13
N LEU A 787 -28.07 -12.95 0.72
CA LEU A 787 -28.48 -11.89 1.63
C LEU A 787 -29.97 -11.99 1.98
N ASP A 788 -30.30 -11.71 3.24
CA ASP A 788 -31.67 -11.52 3.75
C ASP A 788 -31.88 -10.03 4.05
N ILE A 789 -32.13 -9.28 2.97
CA ILE A 789 -32.37 -7.84 3.08
C ILE A 789 -33.88 -7.63 3.22
N PRO A 790 -34.39 -7.16 4.37
CA PRO A 790 -35.80 -6.83 4.54
C PRO A 790 -36.13 -5.57 3.75
N LYS A 791 -36.50 -5.72 2.47
CA LYS A 791 -36.73 -4.62 1.52
C LYS A 791 -37.79 -3.63 1.98
N GLU A 792 -38.73 -4.09 2.80
CA GLU A 792 -39.79 -3.29 3.41
C GLU A 792 -39.28 -2.34 4.51
N ASN A 793 -38.12 -2.61 5.09
CA ASN A 793 -37.55 -1.80 6.17
C ASN A 793 -36.76 -0.58 5.64
N TYR A 794 -36.57 -0.52 4.34
CA TYR A 794 -35.82 0.59 3.74
C TYR A 794 -36.75 1.57 3.06
N ASP A 795 -36.57 2.86 3.36
CA ASP A 795 -37.16 3.93 2.58
C ASP A 795 -36.69 3.83 1.12
N LYS A 796 -37.60 4.14 0.20
CA LYS A 796 -37.33 4.07 -1.24
C LYS A 796 -37.36 5.45 -1.90
N PRO A 797 -36.53 6.41 -1.48
CA PRO A 797 -36.40 7.67 -2.20
C PRO A 797 -35.89 7.38 -3.62
N PRO A 798 -36.37 8.09 -4.62
CA PRO A 798 -35.93 7.90 -6.00
C PRO A 798 -34.43 8.21 -6.11
N ARG A 799 -33.71 7.43 -6.94
CA ARG A 799 -32.32 7.74 -7.31
C ARG A 799 -32.28 9.16 -7.88
N GLN A 800 -31.33 9.94 -7.43
CA GLN A 800 -31.10 11.28 -7.94
C GLN A 800 -30.36 11.23 -9.27
N SER A 801 -30.80 12.06 -10.21
CA SER A 801 -30.15 12.24 -11.51
C SER A 801 -29.51 13.62 -11.58
N LEU A 802 -28.54 13.74 -12.48
CA LEU A 802 -27.90 15.02 -12.77
C LEU A 802 -28.86 16.07 -13.26
N ASN A 803 -28.61 17.29 -12.87
CA ASN A 803 -29.19 18.46 -13.48
C ASN A 803 -28.33 18.91 -14.66
N HIS A 804 -29.00 19.42 -15.72
CA HIS A 804 -28.32 20.05 -16.84
C HIS A 804 -28.56 21.58 -16.84
N ARG A 805 -27.61 22.33 -17.37
CA ARG A 805 -27.75 23.80 -17.54
C ARG A 805 -28.98 24.09 -18.36
N LYS A 806 -29.90 24.86 -17.80
CA LYS A 806 -31.18 25.20 -18.47
C LYS A 806 -30.97 26.06 -19.71
N GLY A 807 -31.62 25.70 -20.82
CA GLY A 807 -31.60 26.48 -22.06
C GLY A 807 -30.34 26.27 -22.93
N VAL A 808 -29.43 25.42 -22.55
CA VAL A 808 -28.27 25.05 -23.35
C VAL A 808 -28.51 23.66 -23.96
N LYS A 809 -28.38 23.56 -25.29
CA LYS A 809 -28.38 22.24 -25.96
C LYS A 809 -26.97 21.64 -25.83
N PRO A 810 -26.81 20.43 -25.28
CA PRO A 810 -25.50 19.84 -25.07
C PRO A 810 -24.61 19.83 -26.32
N ALA A 811 -25.16 19.44 -27.49
CA ALA A 811 -24.47 19.42 -28.76
C ALA A 811 -24.03 20.80 -29.31
N SER A 812 -24.42 21.92 -28.68
CA SER A 812 -24.08 23.26 -29.15
C SER A 812 -22.90 23.91 -28.46
N THR A 813 -22.27 23.22 -27.48
CA THR A 813 -21.14 23.74 -26.71
C THR A 813 -20.15 22.65 -26.40
N PHE A 814 -18.88 23.03 -26.21
CA PHE A 814 -17.85 22.18 -25.66
C PHE A 814 -17.77 22.21 -24.12
N ASP A 815 -18.54 23.09 -23.47
CA ASP A 815 -18.61 23.10 -22.00
C ASP A 815 -19.41 21.91 -21.46
N ASP A 816 -19.07 21.43 -20.28
CA ASP A 816 -19.91 20.47 -19.56
C ASP A 816 -21.23 21.09 -19.13
N THR A 817 -22.31 20.52 -19.60
CA THR A 817 -23.67 20.98 -19.26
C THR A 817 -24.24 20.28 -18.04
N ARG A 818 -23.57 19.24 -17.52
CA ARG A 818 -23.99 18.51 -16.33
C ARG A 818 -23.61 19.30 -15.08
N MET A 819 -24.59 19.50 -14.22
CA MET A 819 -24.42 20.25 -12.96
C MET A 819 -24.22 19.26 -11.80
N PRO A 820 -23.29 19.52 -10.86
CA PRO A 820 -23.21 18.75 -9.63
C PRO A 820 -24.56 18.68 -8.90
N PHE A 821 -24.75 17.70 -8.05
CA PHE A 821 -25.93 17.64 -7.18
C PHE A 821 -26.09 18.93 -6.37
N THR A 822 -27.33 19.26 -6.01
CA THR A 822 -27.60 20.19 -4.92
C THR A 822 -27.42 19.49 -3.59
N GLU A 823 -27.35 20.27 -2.49
CA GLU A 823 -27.26 19.68 -1.13
C GLU A 823 -28.48 18.81 -0.81
N GLU A 824 -29.67 19.16 -1.30
CA GLU A 824 -30.89 18.38 -1.14
C GLU A 824 -30.80 17.05 -1.87
N GLN A 825 -30.30 17.05 -3.12
CA GLN A 825 -30.09 15.85 -3.90
C GLN A 825 -29.03 14.96 -3.23
N LEU A 826 -27.94 15.55 -2.79
CA LEU A 826 -26.87 14.85 -2.06
C LEU A 826 -27.43 14.16 -0.81
N LYS A 827 -28.19 14.86 0.00
CA LYS A 827 -28.81 14.33 1.22
C LYS A 827 -29.79 13.19 0.91
N ALA A 828 -30.61 13.34 -0.13
CA ALA A 828 -31.52 12.29 -0.56
C ALA A 828 -30.76 11.06 -1.06
N GLU A 829 -29.70 11.25 -1.85
CA GLU A 829 -28.94 10.15 -2.44
C GLU A 829 -28.06 9.42 -1.41
N THR A 830 -27.40 10.14 -0.51
CA THR A 830 -26.58 9.53 0.56
C THR A 830 -27.42 8.70 1.53
N SER A 831 -28.70 9.05 1.76
CA SER A 831 -29.62 8.28 2.61
C SER A 831 -29.99 6.90 2.03
N ARG A 832 -29.74 6.67 0.74
CA ARG A 832 -30.01 5.40 0.06
C ARG A 832 -28.94 4.34 0.31
N CYS A 833 -27.78 4.73 0.86
CA CYS A 833 -26.69 3.80 1.15
C CYS A 833 -27.12 2.76 2.22
N LEU A 834 -26.93 1.48 1.93
CA LEU A 834 -27.28 0.39 2.86
C LEU A 834 -26.21 0.15 3.93
N GLU A 835 -25.07 0.80 3.86
CA GLU A 835 -23.94 0.58 4.77
C GLU A 835 -23.56 -0.91 4.89
N CYS A 836 -23.38 -1.60 3.75
CA CYS A 836 -23.27 -3.06 3.64
C CYS A 836 -22.10 -3.67 4.42
N GLY A 837 -20.98 -2.93 4.57
CA GLY A 837 -19.74 -3.43 5.16
C GLY A 837 -19.51 -2.94 6.57
N ALA A 838 -18.77 -3.74 7.35
CA ALA A 838 -18.22 -3.37 8.64
C ALA A 838 -16.87 -4.05 8.84
N SER A 839 -16.00 -3.46 9.65
CA SER A 839 -14.76 -4.12 10.05
C SER A 839 -15.03 -5.24 11.04
N VAL A 840 -14.18 -6.27 11.02
CA VAL A 840 -14.23 -7.44 11.91
C VAL A 840 -12.86 -7.64 12.52
N VAL A 841 -12.79 -7.98 13.80
CA VAL A 841 -11.52 -8.23 14.51
C VAL A 841 -11.39 -9.71 14.83
N ASP A 842 -10.25 -10.30 14.44
CA ASP A 842 -9.85 -11.61 14.96
C ASP A 842 -9.17 -11.41 16.34
N PRO A 843 -9.81 -11.83 17.45
CA PRO A 843 -9.29 -11.60 18.79
C PRO A 843 -8.01 -12.40 19.08
N ASN A 844 -7.75 -13.47 18.33
CA ASN A 844 -6.56 -14.30 18.50
C ASN A 844 -5.31 -13.65 17.85
N GLN A 845 -5.51 -12.92 16.76
CA GLN A 845 -4.44 -12.17 16.11
C GLN A 845 -4.24 -10.78 16.72
N CYS A 846 -5.26 -10.19 17.31
CA CYS A 846 -5.18 -8.87 17.90
C CYS A 846 -4.16 -8.82 19.02
N ILE A 847 -3.20 -7.91 18.93
CA ILE A 847 -2.15 -7.70 19.95
C ILE A 847 -2.46 -6.55 20.90
N GLY A 848 -3.61 -5.87 20.72
CA GLY A 848 -4.05 -4.79 21.58
C GLY A 848 -3.21 -3.52 21.50
N CYS A 849 -2.59 -3.23 20.35
CA CYS A 849 -1.72 -2.06 20.20
C CYS A 849 -2.45 -0.72 20.06
N GLY A 850 -3.75 -0.71 19.76
CA GLY A 850 -4.55 0.52 19.67
C GLY A 850 -4.39 1.33 18.38
N VAL A 851 -3.50 0.97 17.46
CA VAL A 851 -3.31 1.72 16.19
C VAL A 851 -4.62 1.82 15.38
N CYS A 852 -5.40 0.76 15.30
CA CYS A 852 -6.68 0.77 14.60
C CYS A 852 -7.69 1.77 15.20
N THR A 853 -7.69 1.94 16.52
CA THR A 853 -8.56 2.88 17.23
C THR A 853 -8.22 4.33 16.85
N THR A 854 -6.94 4.67 16.80
CA THR A 854 -6.49 6.04 16.46
C THR A 854 -6.67 6.40 14.99
N LYS A 855 -6.85 5.41 14.11
CA LYS A 855 -7.12 5.62 12.68
C LYS A 855 -8.62 5.65 12.34
N CYS A 856 -9.50 5.41 13.32
CA CYS A 856 -10.93 5.43 13.12
C CYS A 856 -11.51 6.83 13.32
N GLU A 857 -11.90 7.49 12.22
CA GLU A 857 -12.55 8.80 12.24
C GLU A 857 -14.08 8.72 12.53
N PHE A 858 -14.60 7.51 12.75
CA PHE A 858 -16.02 7.23 12.94
C PHE A 858 -16.35 6.74 14.35
N ASP A 859 -15.38 6.72 15.24
CA ASP A 859 -15.52 6.21 16.60
C ASP A 859 -16.12 4.79 16.66
N ALA A 860 -15.70 3.94 15.73
CA ALA A 860 -16.29 2.63 15.52
C ALA A 860 -15.44 1.46 16.04
N ILE A 861 -14.22 1.72 16.54
CA ILE A 861 -13.34 0.65 17.01
C ILE A 861 -12.61 1.11 18.28
N HIS A 862 -12.73 0.32 19.34
CA HIS A 862 -12.23 0.64 20.67
C HIS A 862 -11.45 -0.52 21.27
N LEU A 863 -10.49 -0.20 22.16
CA LEU A 863 -9.81 -1.21 22.97
C LEU A 863 -10.66 -1.61 24.17
N ASN A 864 -10.69 -2.90 24.47
CA ASN A 864 -11.27 -3.45 25.68
C ASN A 864 -10.25 -4.31 26.41
N ARG A 865 -10.13 -4.13 27.73
CA ARG A 865 -9.20 -4.92 28.55
C ARG A 865 -9.79 -6.29 28.86
N GLU A 866 -9.35 -7.30 28.09
CA GLU A 866 -9.88 -8.66 28.20
C GLU A 866 -8.87 -9.68 28.71
N ILE A 867 -7.58 -9.38 28.67
CA ILE A 867 -6.51 -10.28 29.05
C ILE A 867 -5.59 -9.63 30.08
N PRO A 868 -6.08 -9.35 31.31
CA PRO A 868 -5.26 -8.66 32.34
C PRO A 868 -3.92 -9.34 32.63
N ALA A 869 -3.83 -10.65 32.48
CA ALA A 869 -2.60 -11.42 32.68
C ALA A 869 -1.48 -11.08 31.68
N ALA A 870 -1.82 -10.48 30.52
CA ALA A 870 -0.84 -10.06 29.53
C ALA A 870 -0.02 -8.85 29.98
N SER A 871 -0.54 -8.02 30.88
CA SER A 871 0.20 -6.88 31.46
C SER A 871 1.22 -7.28 32.54
N ASN A 872 1.24 -8.55 32.97
CA ASN A 872 2.18 -8.97 34.00
C ASN A 872 3.62 -8.99 33.44
N MET A 873 4.41 -8.03 33.80
CA MET A 873 5.84 -8.01 33.56
C MET A 873 6.57 -8.93 34.55
N ALA A 874 7.64 -9.55 34.12
CA ALA A 874 8.37 -10.50 34.93
C ALA A 874 9.87 -10.45 34.65
N ARG A 875 10.66 -10.65 35.66
CA ARG A 875 12.11 -10.86 35.49
C ARG A 875 12.35 -12.12 34.67
N SER A 876 13.37 -12.08 33.82
CA SER A 876 13.70 -13.20 32.93
C SER A 876 13.91 -14.52 33.68
N GLU A 877 14.47 -14.45 34.86
CA GLU A 877 14.73 -15.59 35.73
C GLU A 877 13.46 -16.29 36.23
N ASP A 878 12.34 -15.57 36.31
CA ASP A 878 11.06 -16.06 36.84
C ASP A 878 10.10 -16.51 35.73
N LYS A 879 10.36 -16.18 34.46
CA LYS A 879 9.46 -16.49 33.34
C LYS A 879 9.17 -17.96 33.16
N ILE A 880 10.19 -18.80 33.29
CA ILE A 880 10.05 -20.25 33.16
C ILE A 880 9.00 -20.76 34.14
N ARG A 881 8.99 -20.26 35.38
CA ARG A 881 8.02 -20.67 36.40
C ARG A 881 6.58 -20.30 36.02
N LYS A 882 6.39 -19.17 35.32
CA LYS A 882 5.06 -18.70 34.90
C LYS A 882 4.54 -19.47 33.68
N VAL A 883 5.39 -19.86 32.72
CA VAL A 883 4.98 -20.58 31.51
C VAL A 883 4.93 -22.10 31.66
N LEU A 884 5.73 -22.65 32.57
CA LEU A 884 5.87 -24.12 32.76
C LEU A 884 4.52 -24.86 32.99
N PRO A 885 3.58 -24.37 33.80
CA PRO A 885 2.31 -25.06 34.02
C PRO A 885 1.52 -25.23 32.72
N TYR A 886 1.49 -24.19 31.88
CA TYR A 886 0.82 -24.26 30.58
C TYR A 886 1.57 -25.19 29.61
N ALA A 887 2.89 -25.05 29.53
CA ALA A 887 3.73 -25.88 28.66
C ALA A 887 3.55 -27.37 28.95
N LEU A 888 3.54 -27.76 30.21
CA LEU A 888 3.29 -29.16 30.63
C LEU A 888 1.88 -29.61 30.24
N LYS A 889 0.85 -28.79 30.48
CA LYS A 889 -0.54 -29.11 30.13
C LYS A 889 -0.68 -29.29 28.61
N ARG A 890 -0.05 -28.42 27.85
CA ARG A 890 -0.05 -28.50 26.39
C ARG A 890 0.70 -29.74 25.88
N GLN A 891 1.87 -30.03 26.43
CA GLN A 891 2.62 -31.22 26.05
C GLN A 891 1.80 -32.52 26.26
N ILE A 892 1.02 -32.59 27.32
CA ILE A 892 0.09 -33.69 27.55
C ILE A 892 -0.98 -33.76 26.47
N LYS A 893 -1.55 -32.63 26.06
CA LYS A 893 -2.51 -32.58 24.95
C LYS A 893 -1.91 -33.07 23.64
N ILE A 894 -0.70 -32.61 23.31
CA ILE A 894 0.03 -33.03 22.09
C ILE A 894 0.28 -34.53 22.09
N ILE A 895 0.71 -35.10 23.21
CA ILE A 895 0.93 -36.53 23.33
C ILE A 895 -0.39 -37.32 23.13
N ARG A 896 -1.48 -36.84 23.73
CA ARG A 896 -2.81 -37.47 23.59
C ARG A 896 -3.39 -37.38 22.18
N ASN A 897 -3.04 -36.34 21.45
CA ASN A 897 -3.52 -36.15 20.08
C ASN A 897 -2.73 -36.95 19.01
N LYS A 898 -1.62 -37.58 19.42
CA LYS A 898 -0.85 -38.47 18.56
C LYS A 898 -1.37 -39.92 18.50
N ASN A 899 -2.35 -40.20 19.31
CA ASN A 899 -3.07 -41.47 19.34
C ASN A 899 -4.49 -41.33 18.74
#